data_e9f28d7409883d71a8a14489a12d901e
#
_entry.id   e9f28d7409883d71a8a14489a12d901e
#
_cell.length_a   1.000
_cell.length_b   1.000
_cell.length_c   1.000
_cell.angle_alpha   90.00
_cell.angle_beta   90.00
_cell.angle_gamma   90.00
#
_symmetry.space_group_name_H-M   'P 1'
#
loop_
_entity.id
_entity.type
_entity.pdbx_description
1 polymer ?
#
loop_
_entity_poly.entity_id
_entity_poly.type
_entity_poly.pdbx_seq_one_letter_code
_entity_poly.pdbx_strand_id
1 'polypeptide(L)'
;GIYRNLQMEASVCRKVANCYEMTGKYSDALEYVERAMKLDSAAGYLLGRIEDYRHRGKIYIYMGQYYNGISSLERALELSEGMNQSLKNENRLTIADNYLALGQLYAVMGKTETSLKYTDRALTIFRQAGETRGEMEAYLTLASVYSDQGDLITASRFAENSLKLAERLGLGTARHYHLMATIASGTGDYEKALRYQEKALEEAKKTRIAAQIIWATVGMGDIYSELGDYRHAGQYYRQAREQRDTIGIMAGSLDASIGMRLGDVAGASRYYSSEGSVTGNAITSLRMAELLINAGKPDSAFYYLSIAGSAFHSMGNRQGLSNTYLLKGKIFNDAGNYSMALAVIDSASRLSEFPDIKWRAWFETGRVYENSGDDARAVMAYRNAIDIIEKIRGNLTVDEFRSIFLENKREVYDRLIRLLMKNRMPDEAFRISEQARARAFYDILAGKKIDFRGALPGDLVTREQEKRLELQNLYRLLQRSDAEFQGSTAGRASEMPKVMEELTRVQTEYEELLRMLKLNNPAYAEVIAAEPVTIEDVQSELNEKTALVSYWLSEDGLSIWLIKPSGTEGFQVKTSYGRLYELIELARKSISSNDDKAANYSLKELYNLLIYPVEMHLEGFRDIVFIPNGPLHFLPFQALKDRNDRYLIDKYNITYSPSASVYTVCNERPVPGGSKFLGVALSDMPIGGKPGLPGTEDELKNILPLFSESLSATGKNATETFVKRNAGSCSILHLATHGTYNYNQPLYSCLLFPATDEDDGRLNVWEVLEMNLNAKLVTLSACETGLGNVTRGDEMTGLSRAFLFAGSPAVVVSLWAVADYPTSFLMSAFYRNLKSYPASEALSLAQRETMKKYPQPLYWAPFVLIGNGNVKAE
;
A
#
# COMPACT_ATOMS: atom_id res chain seq x y z
N GLY A 1 -31.94 29.75 -49.90
CA GLY A 1 -30.98 30.84 -49.69
C GLY A 1 -30.74 31.09 -48.19
N ILE A 2 -31.40 32.11 -47.62
CA ILE A 2 -31.13 32.63 -46.27
C ILE A 2 -31.32 31.52 -45.20
N TYR A 3 -32.41 30.79 -45.21
CA TYR A 3 -32.66 29.71 -44.22
C TYR A 3 -31.62 28.61 -44.26
N ARG A 4 -31.11 28.22 -45.44
CA ARG A 4 -30.06 27.22 -45.59
C ARG A 4 -28.72 27.72 -45.03
N ASN A 5 -28.42 29.01 -45.18
CA ASN A 5 -27.22 29.61 -44.60
C ASN A 5 -27.28 29.66 -43.05
N LEU A 6 -28.44 29.97 -42.47
CA LEU A 6 -28.62 29.92 -41.00
C LEU A 6 -28.42 28.52 -40.43
N GLN A 7 -28.96 27.49 -41.10
CA GLN A 7 -28.76 26.09 -40.70
C GLN A 7 -27.29 25.65 -40.78
N MET A 8 -26.57 26.08 -41.83
CA MET A 8 -25.13 25.80 -41.95
C MET A 8 -24.34 26.50 -40.85
N GLU A 9 -24.63 27.75 -40.52
CA GLU A 9 -23.97 28.50 -39.42
C GLU A 9 -24.28 27.84 -38.10
N ALA A 10 -25.52 27.39 -37.83
CA ALA A 10 -25.88 26.65 -36.61
C ALA A 10 -25.07 25.35 -36.49
N SER A 11 -24.93 24.61 -37.62
CA SER A 11 -24.11 23.40 -37.64
C SER A 11 -22.63 23.65 -37.33
N VAL A 12 -22.06 24.76 -37.81
CA VAL A 12 -20.68 25.17 -37.46
C VAL A 12 -20.59 25.50 -35.97
N CYS A 13 -21.55 26.27 -35.41
CA CYS A 13 -21.60 26.56 -34.00
C CYS A 13 -21.62 25.29 -33.13
N ARG A 14 -22.40 24.27 -33.47
CA ARG A 14 -22.41 22.96 -32.76
C ARG A 14 -21.05 22.26 -32.83
N LYS A 15 -20.37 22.28 -33.99
CA LYS A 15 -19.02 21.69 -34.09
C LYS A 15 -17.99 22.43 -33.22
N VAL A 16 -18.06 23.76 -33.17
CA VAL A 16 -17.20 24.57 -32.29
C VAL A 16 -17.52 24.26 -30.83
N ALA A 17 -18.78 24.17 -30.46
CA ALA A 17 -19.20 23.76 -29.09
C ALA A 17 -18.62 22.40 -28.70
N ASN A 18 -18.65 21.41 -29.62
CA ASN A 18 -18.03 20.10 -29.37
C ASN A 18 -16.51 20.21 -29.13
N CYS A 19 -15.79 21.08 -29.85
CA CYS A 19 -14.37 21.32 -29.62
C CYS A 19 -14.10 21.90 -28.22
N TYR A 20 -14.91 22.85 -27.77
CA TYR A 20 -14.81 23.40 -26.41
C TYR A 20 -15.18 22.37 -25.33
N GLU A 21 -16.20 21.55 -25.58
CA GLU A 21 -16.58 20.47 -24.67
C GLU A 21 -15.42 19.45 -24.47
N MET A 22 -14.77 19.03 -25.57
CA MET A 22 -13.60 18.14 -25.50
C MET A 22 -12.44 18.74 -24.70
N THR A 23 -12.28 20.05 -24.69
CA THR A 23 -11.23 20.75 -23.94
C THR A 23 -11.67 21.17 -22.54
N GLY A 24 -12.91 20.82 -22.11
CA GLY A 24 -13.45 21.15 -20.80
C GLY A 24 -13.92 22.61 -20.62
N LYS A 25 -13.96 23.38 -21.70
CA LYS A 25 -14.41 24.79 -21.67
C LYS A 25 -15.93 24.86 -21.85
N TYR A 26 -16.65 24.35 -20.86
CA TYR A 26 -18.11 24.15 -20.94
C TYR A 26 -18.90 25.45 -21.06
N SER A 27 -18.44 26.56 -20.46
CA SER A 27 -19.11 27.87 -20.59
C SER A 27 -19.04 28.39 -22.04
N ASP A 28 -17.88 28.24 -22.69
CA ASP A 28 -17.70 28.63 -24.08
C ASP A 28 -18.55 27.70 -25.01
N ALA A 29 -18.57 26.40 -24.72
CA ALA A 29 -19.41 25.45 -25.43
C ALA A 29 -20.90 25.83 -25.34
N LEU A 30 -21.36 26.22 -24.15
CA LEU A 30 -22.77 26.64 -23.93
C LEU A 30 -23.13 27.88 -24.76
N GLU A 31 -22.24 28.88 -24.83
CA GLU A 31 -22.44 30.08 -25.62
C GLU A 31 -22.68 29.75 -27.12
N TYR A 32 -21.84 28.88 -27.67
CA TYR A 32 -21.99 28.44 -29.07
C TYR A 32 -23.24 27.61 -29.31
N VAL A 33 -23.67 26.76 -28.37
CA VAL A 33 -24.94 26.05 -28.45
C VAL A 33 -26.12 27.02 -28.41
N GLU A 34 -26.11 28.03 -27.55
CA GLU A 34 -27.16 29.06 -27.50
C GLU A 34 -27.24 29.88 -28.80
N ARG A 35 -26.08 30.14 -29.42
CA ARG A 35 -26.04 30.78 -30.73
C ARG A 35 -26.65 29.87 -31.80
N ALA A 36 -26.33 28.57 -31.81
CA ALA A 36 -26.97 27.59 -32.71
C ALA A 36 -28.50 27.58 -32.53
N MET A 37 -28.97 27.54 -31.29
CA MET A 37 -30.41 27.57 -30.95
C MET A 37 -31.14 28.80 -31.53
N LYS A 38 -30.52 29.99 -31.46
CA LYS A 38 -31.09 31.23 -32.06
C LYS A 38 -31.18 31.10 -33.59
N LEU A 39 -30.14 30.59 -34.25
CA LEU A 39 -30.06 30.42 -35.67
C LEU A 39 -31.09 29.40 -36.20
N ASP A 40 -31.20 28.22 -35.51
CA ASP A 40 -32.16 27.19 -35.89
C ASP A 40 -33.60 27.60 -35.59
N SER A 41 -33.82 28.39 -34.56
CA SER A 41 -35.13 29.02 -34.28
C SER A 41 -35.51 30.00 -35.40
N ALA A 42 -34.61 30.88 -35.82
CA ALA A 42 -34.84 31.83 -36.93
C ALA A 42 -35.05 31.11 -38.27
N ALA A 43 -34.38 29.97 -38.48
CA ALA A 43 -34.56 29.11 -39.64
C ALA A 43 -35.83 28.26 -39.62
N GLY A 44 -36.57 28.19 -38.52
CA GLY A 44 -37.70 27.26 -38.34
C GLY A 44 -37.29 25.79 -38.34
N TYR A 45 -36.03 25.46 -38.12
CA TYR A 45 -35.47 24.12 -38.25
C TYR A 45 -35.66 23.29 -37.00
N LEU A 46 -36.74 22.48 -36.94
CA LEU A 46 -37.15 21.74 -35.76
C LEU A 46 -36.09 20.73 -35.29
N LEU A 47 -35.50 19.97 -36.21
CA LEU A 47 -34.48 18.94 -35.85
C LEU A 47 -33.23 19.56 -35.26
N GLY A 48 -32.75 20.70 -35.81
CA GLY A 48 -31.64 21.46 -35.24
C GLY A 48 -31.93 21.91 -33.82
N ARG A 49 -33.13 22.45 -33.56
CA ARG A 49 -33.56 22.87 -32.22
C ARG A 49 -33.55 21.69 -31.22
N ILE A 50 -34.02 20.52 -31.65
CA ILE A 50 -33.99 19.32 -30.79
C ILE A 50 -32.55 18.96 -30.46
N GLU A 51 -31.65 18.95 -31.46
CA GLU A 51 -30.22 18.66 -31.27
C GLU A 51 -29.55 19.68 -30.35
N ASP A 52 -29.85 20.97 -30.49
CA ASP A 52 -29.34 22.04 -29.68
C ASP A 52 -29.77 21.89 -28.18
N TYR A 53 -31.06 21.62 -27.94
CA TYR A 53 -31.54 21.36 -26.58
C TYR A 53 -30.86 20.14 -25.96
N ARG A 54 -30.70 19.06 -26.72
CA ARG A 54 -29.99 17.86 -26.27
C ARG A 54 -28.52 18.16 -25.95
N HIS A 55 -27.84 18.90 -26.85
CA HIS A 55 -26.45 19.29 -26.64
C HIS A 55 -26.29 20.18 -25.40
N ARG A 56 -27.15 21.19 -25.25
CA ARG A 56 -27.18 22.03 -24.05
C ARG A 56 -27.38 21.20 -22.77
N GLY A 57 -28.30 20.23 -22.81
CA GLY A 57 -28.54 19.34 -21.69
C GLY A 57 -27.30 18.51 -21.32
N LYS A 58 -26.56 17.98 -22.30
CA LYS A 58 -25.29 17.26 -22.07
C LYS A 58 -24.22 18.15 -21.46
N ILE A 59 -24.08 19.39 -21.95
CA ILE A 59 -23.12 20.33 -21.37
C ILE A 59 -23.44 20.61 -19.89
N TYR A 60 -24.74 20.81 -19.56
CA TYR A 60 -25.17 20.99 -18.16
C TYR A 60 -24.86 19.77 -17.28
N ILE A 61 -24.94 18.54 -17.83
CA ILE A 61 -24.51 17.33 -17.09
C ILE A 61 -23.03 17.43 -16.73
N TYR A 62 -22.15 17.77 -17.67
CA TYR A 62 -20.73 17.95 -17.44
C TYR A 62 -20.41 19.09 -16.48
N MET A 63 -21.20 20.18 -16.50
CA MET A 63 -21.10 21.28 -15.54
C MET A 63 -21.64 20.89 -14.16
N GLY A 64 -22.36 19.78 -14.02
CA GLY A 64 -23.03 19.35 -12.80
C GLY A 64 -24.29 20.15 -12.47
N GLN A 65 -24.84 20.90 -13.44
CA GLN A 65 -26.07 21.68 -13.31
C GLN A 65 -27.30 20.84 -13.74
N TYR A 66 -27.62 19.85 -12.93
CA TYR A 66 -28.54 18.77 -13.30
C TYR A 66 -29.97 19.26 -13.58
N TYR A 67 -30.48 20.23 -12.81
CA TYR A 67 -31.83 20.79 -13.06
C TYR A 67 -31.93 21.50 -14.42
N ASN A 68 -30.90 22.27 -14.80
CA ASN A 68 -30.81 22.88 -16.12
C ASN A 68 -30.71 21.85 -17.23
N GLY A 69 -29.98 20.75 -16.95
CA GLY A 69 -29.87 19.58 -17.80
C GLY A 69 -31.23 18.92 -18.06
N ILE A 70 -32.00 18.61 -17.00
CA ILE A 70 -33.36 18.05 -17.10
C ILE A 70 -34.23 18.93 -17.97
N SER A 71 -34.33 20.20 -17.65
CA SER A 71 -35.21 21.16 -18.40
C SER A 71 -34.86 21.18 -19.89
N SER A 72 -33.58 21.15 -20.21
CA SER A 72 -33.13 21.13 -21.62
C SER A 72 -33.46 19.81 -22.33
N LEU A 73 -33.19 18.67 -21.69
CA LEU A 73 -33.42 17.34 -22.29
C LEU A 73 -34.92 17.01 -22.39
N GLU A 74 -35.72 17.39 -21.40
CA GLU A 74 -37.20 17.25 -21.46
C GLU A 74 -37.77 18.08 -22.61
N ARG A 75 -37.24 19.29 -22.81
CA ARG A 75 -37.69 20.11 -23.97
C ARG A 75 -37.30 19.49 -25.29
N ALA A 76 -36.11 18.89 -25.40
CA ALA A 76 -35.71 18.12 -26.59
C ALA A 76 -36.65 16.93 -26.84
N LEU A 77 -37.02 16.22 -25.78
CA LEU A 77 -37.92 15.07 -25.85
C LEU A 77 -39.32 15.52 -26.25
N GLU A 78 -39.89 16.55 -25.62
CA GLU A 78 -41.20 17.10 -25.96
C GLU A 78 -41.30 17.52 -27.42
N LEU A 79 -40.30 18.23 -27.95
CA LEU A 79 -40.24 18.61 -29.35
C LEU A 79 -40.17 17.40 -30.29
N SER A 80 -39.41 16.36 -29.91
CA SER A 80 -39.30 15.15 -30.74
C SER A 80 -40.55 14.29 -30.69
N GLU A 81 -41.23 14.19 -29.55
CA GLU A 81 -42.50 13.47 -29.42
C GLU A 81 -43.67 14.26 -30.05
N GLY A 82 -43.55 15.57 -30.17
CA GLY A 82 -44.51 16.43 -30.88
C GLY A 82 -44.45 16.33 -32.39
N MET A 83 -43.47 15.63 -32.99
CA MET A 83 -43.41 15.40 -34.45
C MET A 83 -44.60 14.56 -34.94
N ASN A 84 -45.01 14.77 -36.21
CA ASN A 84 -45.97 13.87 -36.82
C ASN A 84 -45.40 12.45 -37.05
N GLN A 85 -46.28 11.46 -37.33
CA GLN A 85 -45.86 10.05 -37.37
C GLN A 85 -44.80 9.77 -38.47
N SER A 86 -44.86 10.45 -39.61
CA SER A 86 -43.87 10.31 -40.70
C SER A 86 -42.49 10.81 -40.22
N LEU A 87 -42.42 12.02 -39.65
CA LEU A 87 -41.20 12.59 -39.12
C LEU A 87 -40.63 11.78 -37.97
N LYS A 88 -41.45 11.19 -37.08
CA LYS A 88 -41.01 10.28 -36.05
C LYS A 88 -40.36 9.03 -36.62
N ASN A 89 -40.90 8.41 -37.63
CA ASN A 89 -40.36 7.23 -38.28
C ASN A 89 -39.01 7.52 -38.96
N GLU A 90 -38.91 8.70 -39.63
CA GLU A 90 -37.66 9.13 -40.30
C GLU A 90 -36.57 9.50 -39.27
N ASN A 91 -36.94 10.03 -38.09
CA ASN A 91 -36.01 10.57 -37.08
C ASN A 91 -36.02 9.77 -35.78
N ARG A 92 -36.34 8.45 -35.86
CA ARG A 92 -36.41 7.57 -34.68
C ARG A 92 -35.10 7.54 -33.85
N LEU A 93 -33.93 7.69 -34.49
CA LEU A 93 -32.64 7.75 -33.83
C LEU A 93 -32.48 9.03 -32.99
N THR A 94 -32.97 10.17 -33.45
CA THR A 94 -32.98 11.42 -32.69
C THR A 94 -33.81 11.28 -31.39
N ILE A 95 -34.93 10.55 -31.45
CA ILE A 95 -35.77 10.25 -30.27
C ILE A 95 -35.01 9.31 -29.32
N ALA A 96 -34.33 8.28 -29.83
CA ALA A 96 -33.53 7.37 -29.03
C ALA A 96 -32.38 8.09 -28.35
N ASP A 97 -31.69 9.00 -29.02
CA ASP A 97 -30.64 9.84 -28.43
C ASP A 97 -31.14 10.71 -27.28
N ASN A 98 -32.36 11.25 -27.39
CA ASN A 98 -32.97 12.05 -26.29
C ASN A 98 -33.31 11.16 -25.10
N TYR A 99 -33.86 9.96 -25.33
CA TYR A 99 -34.06 8.99 -24.26
C TYR A 99 -32.74 8.58 -23.60
N LEU A 100 -31.71 8.31 -24.37
CA LEU A 100 -30.39 7.94 -23.81
C LEU A 100 -29.78 9.08 -22.97
N ALA A 101 -29.87 10.33 -23.46
CA ALA A 101 -29.34 11.47 -22.72
C ALA A 101 -30.09 11.70 -21.39
N LEU A 102 -31.41 11.51 -21.36
CA LEU A 102 -32.18 11.51 -20.13
C LEU A 102 -31.81 10.34 -19.22
N GLY A 103 -31.64 9.13 -19.78
CA GLY A 103 -31.16 7.96 -19.05
C GLY A 103 -29.82 8.23 -18.35
N GLN A 104 -28.86 8.80 -19.07
CA GLN A 104 -27.55 9.18 -18.55
C GLN A 104 -27.66 10.23 -17.42
N LEU A 105 -28.44 11.26 -17.61
CA LEU A 105 -28.66 12.30 -16.57
C LEU A 105 -29.26 11.72 -15.30
N TYR A 106 -30.32 10.90 -15.42
CA TYR A 106 -30.96 10.26 -14.27
C TYR A 106 -30.03 9.23 -13.60
N ALA A 107 -29.13 8.56 -14.33
CA ALA A 107 -28.08 7.72 -13.76
C ALA A 107 -27.16 8.54 -12.85
N VAL A 108 -26.60 9.65 -13.35
CA VAL A 108 -25.71 10.53 -12.56
C VAL A 108 -26.42 11.10 -11.33
N MET A 109 -27.71 11.35 -11.41
CA MET A 109 -28.52 11.83 -10.27
C MET A 109 -28.89 10.70 -9.27
N GLY A 110 -28.62 9.44 -9.59
CA GLY A 110 -29.02 8.29 -8.79
C GLY A 110 -30.51 7.93 -8.87
N LYS A 111 -31.24 8.44 -9.87
CA LYS A 111 -32.65 8.08 -10.14
C LYS A 111 -32.72 6.83 -11.01
N THR A 112 -32.33 5.72 -10.43
CA THR A 112 -32.03 4.44 -11.09
C THR A 112 -33.20 3.92 -11.94
N GLU A 113 -34.41 3.83 -11.38
CA GLU A 113 -35.59 3.29 -12.08
C GLU A 113 -35.92 4.13 -13.33
N THR A 114 -35.85 5.45 -13.18
CA THR A 114 -36.10 6.37 -14.31
C THR A 114 -35.00 6.26 -15.36
N SER A 115 -33.73 6.13 -14.94
CA SER A 115 -32.60 5.90 -15.84
C SER A 115 -32.78 4.63 -16.65
N LEU A 116 -33.06 3.50 -16.00
CA LEU A 116 -33.29 2.21 -16.65
C LEU A 116 -34.44 2.32 -17.69
N LYS A 117 -35.58 2.93 -17.31
CA LYS A 117 -36.71 3.09 -18.20
C LYS A 117 -36.38 3.85 -19.49
N TYR A 118 -35.64 4.95 -19.40
CA TYR A 118 -35.27 5.75 -20.57
C TYR A 118 -34.17 5.06 -21.39
N THR A 119 -33.17 4.45 -20.73
CA THR A 119 -32.08 3.74 -21.40
C THR A 119 -32.56 2.51 -22.16
N ASP A 120 -33.49 1.72 -21.59
CA ASP A 120 -34.07 0.55 -22.26
C ASP A 120 -34.91 0.95 -23.50
N ARG A 121 -35.62 2.07 -23.43
CA ARG A 121 -36.33 2.60 -24.60
C ARG A 121 -35.38 2.99 -25.71
N ALA A 122 -34.29 3.67 -25.38
CA ALA A 122 -33.24 4.04 -26.33
C ALA A 122 -32.61 2.80 -26.95
N LEU A 123 -32.18 1.83 -26.12
CA LEU A 123 -31.57 0.58 -26.57
C LEU A 123 -32.45 -0.21 -27.52
N THR A 124 -33.74 -0.28 -27.21
CA THR A 124 -34.71 -0.98 -28.10
C THR A 124 -34.74 -0.35 -29.47
N ILE A 125 -34.76 0.98 -29.57
CA ILE A 125 -34.80 1.70 -30.85
C ILE A 125 -33.47 1.53 -31.59
N PHE A 126 -32.30 1.64 -30.89
CA PHE A 126 -31.01 1.48 -31.52
C PHE A 126 -30.83 0.09 -32.11
N ARG A 127 -31.22 -0.96 -31.36
CA ARG A 127 -31.16 -2.36 -31.87
C ARG A 127 -32.04 -2.58 -33.11
N GLN A 128 -33.28 -2.06 -33.08
CA GLN A 128 -34.17 -2.16 -34.21
C GLN A 128 -33.65 -1.39 -35.45
N ALA A 129 -32.86 -0.35 -35.21
CA ALA A 129 -32.24 0.44 -36.26
C ALA A 129 -30.88 -0.08 -36.74
N GLY A 130 -30.27 -1.03 -36.01
CA GLY A 130 -28.90 -1.46 -36.26
C GLY A 130 -27.86 -0.38 -35.94
N GLU A 131 -28.20 0.58 -35.04
CA GLU A 131 -27.31 1.68 -34.67
C GLU A 131 -26.36 1.26 -33.55
N THR A 132 -25.19 0.80 -33.92
CA THR A 132 -24.20 0.17 -33.03
C THR A 132 -23.63 1.15 -32.00
N ARG A 133 -23.44 2.43 -32.35
CA ARG A 133 -22.89 3.43 -31.45
C ARG A 133 -23.87 3.77 -30.31
N GLY A 134 -25.15 3.94 -30.68
CA GLY A 134 -26.18 4.16 -29.68
C GLY A 134 -26.36 2.95 -28.74
N GLU A 135 -26.32 1.73 -29.32
CA GLU A 135 -26.32 0.49 -28.51
C GLU A 135 -25.16 0.42 -27.53
N MET A 136 -23.94 0.74 -27.96
CA MET A 136 -22.74 0.81 -27.13
C MET A 136 -22.90 1.78 -25.93
N GLU A 137 -23.36 3.00 -26.21
CA GLU A 137 -23.57 4.01 -25.13
C GLU A 137 -24.69 3.61 -24.16
N ALA A 138 -25.75 2.97 -24.67
CA ALA A 138 -26.81 2.45 -23.81
C ALA A 138 -26.30 1.32 -22.90
N TYR A 139 -25.48 0.41 -23.40
CA TYR A 139 -24.84 -0.62 -22.57
C TYR A 139 -23.93 -0.02 -21.53
N LEU A 140 -23.14 1.01 -21.87
CA LEU A 140 -22.27 1.67 -20.91
C LEU A 140 -23.08 2.32 -19.76
N THR A 141 -24.22 2.93 -20.10
CA THR A 141 -25.14 3.53 -19.12
C THR A 141 -25.77 2.46 -18.22
N LEU A 142 -26.25 1.34 -18.80
CA LEU A 142 -26.78 0.22 -18.04
C LEU A 142 -25.73 -0.38 -17.10
N ALA A 143 -24.52 -0.57 -17.59
CA ALA A 143 -23.41 -1.09 -16.77
C ALA A 143 -23.10 -0.19 -15.56
N SER A 144 -23.09 1.14 -15.75
CA SER A 144 -22.92 2.09 -14.64
C SER A 144 -24.06 1.98 -13.62
N VAL A 145 -25.30 1.94 -14.08
CA VAL A 145 -26.47 1.84 -13.20
C VAL A 145 -26.48 0.55 -12.37
N TYR A 146 -26.18 -0.59 -13.02
CA TYR A 146 -26.10 -1.87 -12.28
C TYR A 146 -24.90 -1.94 -11.34
N SER A 147 -23.79 -1.30 -11.70
CA SER A 147 -22.64 -1.15 -10.80
C SER A 147 -23.01 -0.35 -9.54
N ASP A 148 -23.72 0.76 -9.70
CA ASP A 148 -24.19 1.58 -8.59
C ASP A 148 -25.20 0.85 -7.69
N GLN A 149 -25.99 -0.08 -8.26
CA GLN A 149 -26.85 -0.96 -7.50
C GLN A 149 -26.12 -2.11 -6.78
N GLY A 150 -24.86 -2.37 -7.14
CA GLY A 150 -24.08 -3.49 -6.62
C GLY A 150 -24.35 -4.83 -7.32
N ASP A 151 -25.08 -4.84 -8.45
CA ASP A 151 -25.17 -6.02 -9.31
C ASP A 151 -23.99 -6.07 -10.28
N LEU A 152 -22.82 -6.43 -9.72
CA LEU A 152 -21.54 -6.43 -10.45
C LEU A 152 -21.49 -7.45 -11.59
N ILE A 153 -22.26 -8.54 -11.51
CA ILE A 153 -22.31 -9.56 -12.55
C ILE A 153 -22.99 -8.98 -13.79
N THR A 154 -24.16 -8.37 -13.62
CA THR A 154 -24.89 -7.73 -14.70
C THR A 154 -24.13 -6.53 -15.25
N ALA A 155 -23.52 -5.72 -14.37
CA ALA A 155 -22.68 -4.60 -14.74
C ALA A 155 -21.49 -5.02 -15.61
N SER A 156 -20.74 -6.07 -15.22
CA SER A 156 -19.61 -6.61 -16.00
C SER A 156 -20.03 -7.04 -17.39
N ARG A 157 -21.15 -7.76 -17.52
CA ARG A 157 -21.66 -8.22 -18.81
C ARG A 157 -21.99 -7.05 -19.76
N PHE A 158 -22.64 -6.01 -19.26
CA PHE A 158 -22.95 -4.82 -20.07
C PHE A 158 -21.68 -4.02 -20.38
N ALA A 159 -20.74 -3.87 -19.45
CA ALA A 159 -19.48 -3.18 -19.67
C ALA A 159 -18.62 -3.87 -20.76
N GLU A 160 -18.52 -5.20 -20.72
CA GLU A 160 -17.80 -6.00 -21.71
C GLU A 160 -18.46 -5.88 -23.12
N ASN A 161 -19.78 -5.93 -23.18
CA ASN A 161 -20.50 -5.75 -24.43
C ASN A 161 -20.28 -4.35 -25.02
N SER A 162 -20.31 -3.31 -24.17
CA SER A 162 -20.04 -1.94 -24.59
C SER A 162 -18.60 -1.78 -25.07
N LEU A 163 -17.61 -2.33 -24.35
CA LEU A 163 -16.19 -2.29 -24.75
C LEU A 163 -15.95 -2.96 -26.12
N LYS A 164 -16.50 -4.16 -26.33
CA LYS A 164 -16.38 -4.88 -27.61
C LYS A 164 -16.93 -4.05 -28.79
N LEU A 165 -18.04 -3.35 -28.57
CA LEU A 165 -18.61 -2.48 -29.59
C LEU A 165 -17.74 -1.24 -29.84
N ALA A 166 -17.18 -0.62 -28.78
CA ALA A 166 -16.27 0.51 -28.87
C ALA A 166 -15.01 0.17 -29.66
N GLU A 167 -14.38 -0.97 -29.35
CA GLU A 167 -13.19 -1.49 -30.07
C GLU A 167 -13.49 -1.74 -31.55
N ARG A 168 -14.61 -2.39 -31.85
CA ARG A 168 -15.05 -2.65 -33.25
C ARG A 168 -15.29 -1.36 -34.04
N LEU A 169 -15.75 -0.30 -33.37
CA LEU A 169 -16.00 1.00 -33.98
C LEU A 169 -14.75 1.90 -34.04
N GLY A 170 -13.63 1.48 -33.43
CA GLY A 170 -12.41 2.29 -33.31
C GLY A 170 -12.59 3.55 -32.44
N LEU A 171 -13.47 3.49 -31.46
CA LEU A 171 -13.75 4.62 -30.56
C LEU A 171 -12.88 4.56 -29.31
N GLY A 172 -12.69 5.72 -28.65
CA GLY A 172 -11.93 5.79 -27.40
C GLY A 172 -12.57 4.96 -26.28
N THR A 173 -11.78 4.13 -25.61
CA THR A 173 -12.24 3.14 -24.62
C THR A 173 -12.01 3.54 -23.15
N ALA A 174 -11.55 4.76 -22.90
CA ALA A 174 -11.21 5.24 -21.56
C ALA A 174 -12.34 5.07 -20.53
N ARG A 175 -13.57 5.47 -20.87
CA ARG A 175 -14.75 5.34 -19.99
C ARG A 175 -15.12 3.89 -19.71
N HIS A 176 -14.92 3.01 -20.68
CA HIS A 176 -15.20 1.57 -20.55
C HIS A 176 -14.23 0.91 -19.57
N TYR A 177 -12.92 1.18 -19.72
CA TYR A 177 -11.91 0.68 -18.81
C TYR A 177 -12.07 1.25 -17.39
N HIS A 178 -12.41 2.53 -17.24
CA HIS A 178 -12.70 3.11 -15.92
C HIS A 178 -13.87 2.40 -15.22
N LEU A 179 -14.97 2.13 -15.93
CA LEU A 179 -16.11 1.39 -15.35
C LEU A 179 -15.73 -0.06 -15.02
N MET A 180 -14.94 -0.74 -15.86
CA MET A 180 -14.45 -2.09 -15.56
C MET A 180 -13.53 -2.09 -14.34
N ALA A 181 -12.73 -1.04 -14.14
CA ALA A 181 -11.91 -0.85 -12.95
C ALA A 181 -12.77 -0.73 -11.70
N THR A 182 -13.83 0.09 -11.74
CA THR A 182 -14.79 0.24 -10.62
C THR A 182 -15.47 -1.09 -10.28
N ILE A 183 -15.87 -1.86 -11.27
CA ILE A 183 -16.49 -3.19 -11.07
C ILE A 183 -15.49 -4.17 -10.44
N ALA A 184 -14.25 -4.19 -10.94
CA ALA A 184 -13.19 -5.06 -10.40
C ALA A 184 -12.84 -4.71 -8.95
N SER A 185 -12.74 -3.42 -8.63
CA SER A 185 -12.53 -2.94 -7.25
C SER A 185 -13.65 -3.40 -6.32
N GLY A 186 -14.90 -3.28 -6.77
CA GLY A 186 -16.06 -3.76 -6.00
C GLY A 186 -16.04 -5.28 -5.71
N THR A 187 -15.39 -6.09 -6.54
CA THR A 187 -15.19 -7.53 -6.27
C THR A 187 -13.98 -7.82 -5.37
N GLY A 188 -13.20 -6.80 -5.00
CA GLY A 188 -11.96 -6.95 -4.23
C GLY A 188 -10.74 -7.33 -5.08
N ASP A 189 -10.86 -7.33 -6.41
CA ASP A 189 -9.75 -7.58 -7.34
C ASP A 189 -9.06 -6.25 -7.68
N TYR A 190 -8.36 -5.70 -6.69
CA TYR A 190 -7.76 -4.37 -6.78
C TYR A 190 -6.66 -4.26 -7.84
N GLU A 191 -5.91 -5.34 -8.07
CA GLU A 191 -4.87 -5.34 -9.11
C GLU A 191 -5.46 -5.31 -10.52
N LYS A 192 -6.52 -6.06 -10.75
CA LYS A 192 -7.27 -5.99 -12.01
C LYS A 192 -7.91 -4.61 -12.18
N ALA A 193 -8.40 -4.02 -11.10
CA ALA A 193 -8.92 -2.66 -11.09
C ALA A 193 -7.84 -1.64 -11.49
N LEU A 194 -6.64 -1.72 -10.90
CA LEU A 194 -5.50 -0.87 -11.27
C LEU A 194 -5.12 -1.03 -12.75
N ARG A 195 -4.99 -2.27 -13.24
CA ARG A 195 -4.68 -2.52 -14.66
C ARG A 195 -5.71 -1.90 -15.61
N TYR A 196 -6.99 -2.00 -15.29
CA TYR A 196 -8.03 -1.36 -16.10
C TYR A 196 -7.98 0.15 -15.98
N GLN A 197 -7.69 0.70 -14.81
CA GLN A 197 -7.62 2.14 -14.59
C GLN A 197 -6.42 2.78 -15.29
N GLU A 198 -5.27 2.08 -15.35
CA GLU A 198 -4.11 2.47 -16.14
C GLU A 198 -4.45 2.55 -17.62
N LYS A 199 -5.12 1.51 -18.17
CA LYS A 199 -5.62 1.54 -19.55
C LYS A 199 -6.59 2.70 -19.78
N ALA A 200 -7.46 2.98 -18.82
CA ALA A 200 -8.37 4.12 -18.91
C ALA A 200 -7.61 5.45 -19.02
N LEU A 201 -6.56 5.63 -18.19
CA LEU A 201 -5.74 6.83 -18.20
C LEU A 201 -4.91 6.96 -19.50
N GLU A 202 -4.35 5.85 -19.98
CA GLU A 202 -3.62 5.81 -21.25
C GLU A 202 -4.51 6.21 -22.44
N GLU A 203 -5.69 5.60 -22.56
CA GLU A 203 -6.67 5.92 -23.60
C GLU A 203 -7.20 7.35 -23.49
N ALA A 204 -7.42 7.85 -22.27
CA ALA A 204 -7.82 9.24 -22.05
C ALA A 204 -6.73 10.22 -22.52
N LYS A 205 -5.45 9.92 -22.29
CA LYS A 205 -4.31 10.71 -22.79
C LYS A 205 -4.24 10.70 -24.33
N LYS A 206 -4.48 9.55 -24.97
CA LYS A 206 -4.51 9.43 -26.45
C LYS A 206 -5.63 10.29 -27.06
N THR A 207 -6.81 10.27 -26.48
CA THR A 207 -7.96 11.05 -26.96
C THR A 207 -7.90 12.54 -26.60
N ARG A 208 -7.03 12.92 -25.63
CA ARG A 208 -6.85 14.29 -25.11
C ARG A 208 -8.15 14.92 -24.57
N ILE A 209 -9.09 14.12 -24.11
CA ILE A 209 -10.33 14.60 -23.50
C ILE A 209 -10.04 14.90 -22.02
N ALA A 210 -9.94 16.18 -21.69
CA ALA A 210 -9.50 16.67 -20.39
C ALA A 210 -10.26 16.06 -19.21
N ALA A 211 -11.60 16.04 -19.26
CA ALA A 211 -12.42 15.45 -18.21
C ALA A 211 -12.12 13.96 -18.00
N GLN A 212 -11.87 13.19 -19.07
CA GLN A 212 -11.56 11.76 -18.96
C GLN A 212 -10.21 11.53 -18.30
N ILE A 213 -9.21 12.38 -18.59
CA ILE A 213 -7.89 12.31 -17.94
C ILE A 213 -8.05 12.52 -16.43
N ILE A 214 -8.79 13.55 -16.02
CA ILE A 214 -8.98 13.88 -14.62
C ILE A 214 -9.77 12.77 -13.89
N TRP A 215 -10.87 12.28 -14.47
CA TRP A 215 -11.63 11.18 -13.89
C TRP A 215 -10.83 9.87 -13.81
N ALA A 216 -10.02 9.58 -14.83
CA ALA A 216 -9.13 8.43 -14.77
C ALA A 216 -8.07 8.59 -13.65
N THR A 217 -7.56 9.80 -13.44
CA THR A 217 -6.62 10.10 -12.34
C THR A 217 -7.31 9.98 -10.97
N VAL A 218 -8.55 10.47 -10.82
CA VAL A 218 -9.35 10.28 -9.58
C VAL A 218 -9.57 8.79 -9.31
N GLY A 219 -9.91 8.01 -10.34
CA GLY A 219 -10.13 6.57 -10.21
C GLY A 219 -8.91 5.79 -9.74
N MET A 220 -7.68 6.20 -10.14
CA MET A 220 -6.45 5.66 -9.53
C MET A 220 -6.44 5.90 -8.01
N GLY A 221 -6.70 7.14 -7.59
CA GLY A 221 -6.77 7.49 -6.17
C GLY A 221 -7.83 6.70 -5.41
N ASP A 222 -9.00 6.45 -6.01
CA ASP A 222 -10.08 5.68 -5.39
C ASP A 222 -9.67 4.23 -5.12
N ILE A 223 -9.04 3.56 -6.09
CA ILE A 223 -8.58 2.17 -5.93
C ILE A 223 -7.47 2.09 -4.87
N TYR A 224 -6.51 3.02 -4.86
CA TYR A 224 -5.50 3.08 -3.79
C TYR A 224 -6.12 3.33 -2.41
N SER A 225 -7.17 4.15 -2.32
CA SER A 225 -7.89 4.39 -1.07
C SER A 225 -8.60 3.14 -0.56
N GLU A 226 -9.25 2.37 -1.44
CA GLU A 226 -9.91 1.10 -1.09
C GLU A 226 -8.90 0.02 -0.69
N LEU A 227 -7.74 0.01 -1.33
CA LEU A 227 -6.61 -0.84 -0.98
C LEU A 227 -6.03 -0.47 0.40
N GLY A 228 -6.21 0.80 0.82
CA GLY A 228 -5.71 1.35 2.08
C GLY A 228 -4.45 2.21 1.93
N ASP A 229 -3.95 2.39 0.72
CA ASP A 229 -2.80 3.25 0.43
C ASP A 229 -3.23 4.72 0.32
N TYR A 230 -3.53 5.32 1.47
CA TYR A 230 -3.97 6.72 1.53
C TYR A 230 -2.92 7.74 1.07
N ARG A 231 -1.64 7.36 1.11
CA ARG A 231 -0.55 8.20 0.61
C ARG A 231 -0.64 8.37 -0.91
N HIS A 232 -0.69 7.27 -1.65
CA HIS A 232 -0.83 7.30 -3.10
C HIS A 232 -2.21 7.84 -3.53
N ALA A 233 -3.27 7.44 -2.83
CA ALA A 233 -4.61 8.01 -3.05
C ALA A 233 -4.58 9.55 -2.99
N GLY A 234 -3.97 10.13 -1.94
CA GLY A 234 -3.84 11.57 -1.79
C GLY A 234 -2.97 12.24 -2.87
N GLN A 235 -1.94 11.56 -3.37
CA GLN A 235 -1.13 12.05 -4.49
C GLN A 235 -1.97 12.15 -5.78
N TYR A 236 -2.69 11.10 -6.14
CA TYR A 236 -3.56 11.10 -7.31
C TYR A 236 -4.69 12.14 -7.23
N TYR A 237 -5.30 12.34 -6.06
CA TYR A 237 -6.32 13.37 -5.89
C TYR A 237 -5.75 14.79 -6.04
N ARG A 238 -4.55 15.06 -5.52
CA ARG A 238 -3.86 16.34 -5.74
C ARG A 238 -3.49 16.54 -7.21
N GLN A 239 -2.96 15.52 -7.87
CA GLN A 239 -2.67 15.53 -9.29
C GLN A 239 -3.93 15.82 -10.13
N ALA A 240 -5.04 15.19 -9.81
CA ALA A 240 -6.33 15.45 -10.47
C ALA A 240 -6.78 16.91 -10.31
N ARG A 241 -6.57 17.49 -9.12
CA ARG A 241 -6.85 18.90 -8.85
C ARG A 241 -5.94 19.84 -9.66
N GLU A 242 -4.64 19.57 -9.70
CA GLU A 242 -3.66 20.35 -10.48
C GLU A 242 -3.97 20.27 -11.99
N GLN A 243 -4.31 19.09 -12.50
CA GLN A 243 -4.75 18.91 -13.89
C GLN A 243 -5.99 19.76 -14.20
N ARG A 244 -7.01 19.73 -13.31
CA ARG A 244 -8.20 20.56 -13.45
C ARG A 244 -7.86 22.05 -13.46
N ASP A 245 -7.02 22.53 -12.54
CA ASP A 245 -6.63 23.92 -12.42
C ASP A 245 -5.84 24.41 -13.64
N THR A 246 -4.93 23.57 -14.14
CA THR A 246 -4.11 23.85 -15.33
C THR A 246 -4.96 23.95 -16.61
N ILE A 247 -5.97 23.08 -16.75
CA ILE A 247 -6.83 23.04 -17.93
C ILE A 247 -7.93 24.10 -17.82
N GLY A 248 -8.20 24.62 -16.61
CA GLY A 248 -9.26 25.60 -16.38
C GLY A 248 -10.67 25.05 -16.51
N ILE A 249 -10.86 23.75 -16.23
CA ILE A 249 -12.20 23.11 -16.26
C ILE A 249 -13.02 23.64 -15.09
N MET A 250 -14.13 24.30 -15.39
CA MET A 250 -15.12 24.73 -14.41
C MET A 250 -16.29 23.73 -14.40
N ALA A 251 -16.12 22.62 -13.72
CA ALA A 251 -17.14 21.58 -13.52
C ALA A 251 -17.40 21.37 -12.04
N GLY A 252 -18.45 21.98 -11.51
CA GLY A 252 -18.76 21.93 -10.07
C GLY A 252 -18.87 20.53 -9.49
N SER A 253 -19.36 19.53 -10.27
CA SER A 253 -19.42 18.14 -9.85
C SER A 253 -18.02 17.51 -9.68
N LEU A 254 -17.09 17.86 -10.54
CA LEU A 254 -15.70 17.41 -10.46
C LEU A 254 -15.00 18.05 -9.26
N ASP A 255 -15.22 19.34 -9.04
CA ASP A 255 -14.70 20.09 -7.90
C ASP A 255 -15.20 19.52 -6.57
N ALA A 256 -16.52 19.28 -6.47
CA ALA A 256 -17.11 18.67 -5.29
C ALA A 256 -16.57 17.26 -5.05
N SER A 257 -16.41 16.45 -6.09
CA SER A 257 -15.89 15.09 -6.02
C SER A 257 -14.44 15.05 -5.54
N ILE A 258 -13.56 15.87 -6.12
CA ILE A 258 -12.15 15.97 -5.70
C ILE A 258 -12.04 16.60 -4.31
N GLY A 259 -12.79 17.68 -4.04
CA GLY A 259 -12.81 18.35 -2.75
C GLY A 259 -13.20 17.40 -1.61
N MET A 260 -14.24 16.59 -1.79
CA MET A 260 -14.66 15.58 -0.81
C MET A 260 -13.56 14.59 -0.49
N ARG A 261 -12.83 14.09 -1.50
CA ARG A 261 -11.71 13.15 -1.33
C ARG A 261 -10.50 13.79 -0.64
N LEU A 262 -10.34 15.09 -0.80
CA LEU A 262 -9.30 15.89 -0.13
C LEU A 262 -9.75 16.47 1.23
N GLY A 263 -10.99 16.13 1.69
CA GLY A 263 -11.49 16.46 3.02
C GLY A 263 -12.54 17.58 3.07
N ASP A 264 -12.85 18.27 1.98
CA ASP A 264 -13.93 19.28 1.94
C ASP A 264 -15.32 18.63 1.73
N VAL A 265 -15.74 17.83 2.71
CA VAL A 265 -17.03 17.15 2.69
C VAL A 265 -18.19 18.15 2.78
N ALA A 266 -18.00 19.24 3.52
CA ALA A 266 -19.05 20.26 3.70
C ALA A 266 -19.28 21.08 2.42
N GLY A 267 -18.22 21.46 1.69
CA GLY A 267 -18.32 22.12 0.39
C GLY A 267 -19.02 21.23 -0.64
N ALA A 268 -18.62 19.98 -0.73
CA ALA A 268 -19.23 18.99 -1.61
C ALA A 268 -20.72 18.78 -1.29
N SER A 269 -21.09 18.69 0.00
CA SER A 269 -22.48 18.52 0.45
C SER A 269 -23.35 19.71 0.03
N ARG A 270 -22.87 20.95 0.22
CA ARG A 270 -23.60 22.15 -0.24
C ARG A 270 -23.85 22.14 -1.74
N TYR A 271 -22.81 21.81 -2.52
CA TYR A 271 -22.91 21.73 -3.97
C TYR A 271 -23.93 20.68 -4.42
N TYR A 272 -23.81 19.43 -3.96
CA TYR A 272 -24.73 18.37 -4.37
C TYR A 272 -26.17 18.62 -3.92
N SER A 273 -26.36 19.30 -2.79
CA SER A 273 -27.69 19.69 -2.33
C SER A 273 -28.30 20.75 -3.24
N SER A 274 -27.54 21.76 -3.67
CA SER A 274 -28.04 22.82 -4.56
C SER A 274 -28.38 22.28 -5.95
N GLU A 275 -27.66 21.28 -6.43
CA GLU A 275 -27.89 20.67 -7.76
C GLU A 275 -28.86 19.48 -7.73
N GLY A 276 -29.40 19.12 -6.57
CA GLY A 276 -30.37 18.04 -6.42
C GLY A 276 -29.82 16.64 -6.73
N SER A 277 -28.49 16.44 -6.59
CA SER A 277 -27.88 15.13 -6.76
C SER A 277 -28.18 14.23 -5.57
N VAL A 278 -29.02 13.24 -5.77
CA VAL A 278 -29.37 12.24 -4.72
C VAL A 278 -28.15 11.43 -4.36
N THR A 279 -27.36 10.98 -5.35
CA THR A 279 -26.09 10.22 -5.15
C THR A 279 -25.08 11.05 -4.37
N GLY A 280 -24.80 12.27 -4.82
CA GLY A 280 -23.82 13.15 -4.15
C GLY A 280 -24.21 13.44 -2.71
N ASN A 281 -25.50 13.73 -2.45
CA ASN A 281 -26.02 13.95 -1.11
C ASN A 281 -25.92 12.71 -0.22
N ALA A 282 -26.21 11.52 -0.74
CA ALA A 282 -26.10 10.28 -0.01
C ALA A 282 -24.65 10.00 0.42
N ILE A 283 -23.70 10.12 -0.51
CA ILE A 283 -22.28 9.87 -0.26
C ILE A 283 -21.69 10.88 0.74
N THR A 284 -21.99 12.18 0.56
CA THR A 284 -21.51 13.21 1.50
C THR A 284 -22.13 13.07 2.88
N SER A 285 -23.41 12.69 2.98
CA SER A 285 -24.07 12.41 4.26
C SER A 285 -23.46 11.20 4.95
N LEU A 286 -23.17 10.12 4.23
CA LEU A 286 -22.48 8.95 4.79
C LEU A 286 -21.09 9.33 5.33
N ARG A 287 -20.33 10.09 4.57
CA ARG A 287 -18.99 10.55 5.00
C ARG A 287 -19.04 11.50 6.20
N MET A 288 -20.06 12.40 6.24
CA MET A 288 -20.28 13.28 7.40
C MET A 288 -20.60 12.47 8.65
N ALA A 289 -21.41 11.42 8.51
CA ALA A 289 -21.73 10.53 9.64
C ALA A 289 -20.49 9.81 10.18
N GLU A 290 -19.60 9.31 9.32
CA GLU A 290 -18.33 8.71 9.73
C GLU A 290 -17.47 9.68 10.55
N LEU A 291 -17.32 10.91 10.07
CA LEU A 291 -16.58 11.96 10.79
C LEU A 291 -17.19 12.28 12.15
N LEU A 292 -18.51 12.33 12.23
CA LEU A 292 -19.24 12.60 13.48
C LEU A 292 -19.14 11.43 14.48
N ILE A 293 -19.15 10.18 14.01
CA ILE A 293 -18.92 9.01 14.87
C ILE A 293 -17.51 9.10 15.48
N ASN A 294 -16.51 9.36 14.66
CA ASN A 294 -15.13 9.50 15.13
C ASN A 294 -14.92 10.70 16.06
N ALA A 295 -15.75 11.74 15.93
CA ALA A 295 -15.79 12.91 16.83
C ALA A 295 -16.63 12.69 18.10
N GLY A 296 -17.16 11.49 18.36
CA GLY A 296 -18.00 11.18 19.52
C GLY A 296 -19.38 11.86 19.51
N LYS A 297 -19.95 12.13 18.33
CA LYS A 297 -21.26 12.78 18.16
C LYS A 297 -22.30 11.84 17.49
N PRO A 298 -22.72 10.75 18.17
CA PRO A 298 -23.55 9.70 17.57
C PRO A 298 -24.94 10.19 17.12
N ASP A 299 -25.58 11.09 17.87
CA ASP A 299 -26.91 11.60 17.52
C ASP A 299 -26.90 12.39 16.20
N SER A 300 -25.89 13.25 16.03
CA SER A 300 -25.70 13.99 14.77
C SER A 300 -25.36 13.04 13.62
N ALA A 301 -24.53 12.02 13.88
CA ALA A 301 -24.22 11.00 12.88
C ALA A 301 -25.48 10.24 12.44
N PHE A 302 -26.36 9.88 13.39
CA PHE A 302 -27.59 9.16 13.09
C PHE A 302 -28.54 9.95 12.17
N TYR A 303 -28.60 11.28 12.34
CA TYR A 303 -29.34 12.17 11.43
C TYR A 303 -28.83 12.03 9.98
N TYR A 304 -27.51 12.14 9.76
CA TYR A 304 -26.93 11.99 8.43
C TYR A 304 -27.08 10.57 7.87
N LEU A 305 -26.97 9.54 8.72
CA LEU A 305 -27.23 8.15 8.32
C LEU A 305 -28.68 7.91 7.91
N SER A 306 -29.61 8.67 8.45
CA SER A 306 -31.03 8.59 8.03
C SER A 306 -31.23 9.18 6.63
N ILE A 307 -30.58 10.30 6.33
CA ILE A 307 -30.57 10.91 4.98
C ILE A 307 -29.92 9.97 3.98
N ALA A 308 -28.69 9.49 4.29
CA ALA A 308 -27.96 8.58 3.41
C ALA A 308 -28.73 7.29 3.14
N GLY A 309 -29.28 6.66 4.19
CA GLY A 309 -30.04 5.42 4.08
C GLY A 309 -31.31 5.55 3.24
N SER A 310 -32.07 6.63 3.41
CA SER A 310 -33.25 6.90 2.58
C SER A 310 -32.90 7.12 1.12
N ALA A 311 -31.83 7.86 0.86
CA ALA A 311 -31.35 8.12 -0.49
C ALA A 311 -30.84 6.84 -1.17
N PHE A 312 -29.97 6.07 -0.51
CA PHE A 312 -29.46 4.79 -1.06
C PHE A 312 -30.58 3.76 -1.28
N HIS A 313 -31.56 3.72 -0.38
CA HIS A 313 -32.75 2.88 -0.56
C HIS A 313 -33.53 3.26 -1.81
N SER A 314 -33.81 4.55 -2.01
CA SER A 314 -34.53 5.04 -3.18
C SER A 314 -33.80 4.81 -4.51
N MET A 315 -32.46 4.75 -4.46
CA MET A 315 -31.61 4.46 -5.61
C MET A 315 -31.44 2.95 -5.87
N GLY A 316 -31.85 2.09 -4.96
CA GLY A 316 -31.51 0.67 -5.00
C GLY A 316 -30.02 0.39 -4.81
N ASN A 317 -29.25 1.37 -4.30
CA ASN A 317 -27.80 1.21 -4.05
C ASN A 317 -27.56 0.37 -2.80
N ARG A 318 -27.36 -0.95 -3.01
CA ARG A 318 -27.19 -1.93 -1.93
C ARG A 318 -25.91 -1.69 -1.15
N GLN A 319 -24.82 -1.29 -1.79
CA GLN A 319 -23.54 -1.03 -1.13
C GLN A 319 -23.63 0.16 -0.17
N GLY A 320 -24.16 1.30 -0.64
CA GLY A 320 -24.34 2.48 0.18
C GLY A 320 -25.27 2.24 1.37
N LEU A 321 -26.36 1.50 1.13
CA LEU A 321 -27.30 1.12 2.18
C LEU A 321 -26.67 0.19 3.22
N SER A 322 -25.87 -0.79 2.77
CA SER A 322 -25.13 -1.68 3.67
C SER A 322 -24.11 -0.92 4.53
N ASN A 323 -23.36 0.00 3.96
CA ASN A 323 -22.45 0.87 4.72
C ASN A 323 -23.20 1.71 5.77
N THR A 324 -24.39 2.23 5.39
CA THR A 324 -25.25 2.97 6.33
C THR A 324 -25.66 2.10 7.52
N TYR A 325 -26.06 0.84 7.27
CA TYR A 325 -26.43 -0.10 8.33
C TYR A 325 -25.24 -0.51 9.21
N LEU A 326 -24.06 -0.71 8.64
CA LEU A 326 -22.85 -1.00 9.43
C LEU A 326 -22.52 0.13 10.40
N LEU A 327 -22.60 1.39 9.96
CA LEU A 327 -22.36 2.55 10.84
C LEU A 327 -23.45 2.69 11.90
N LYS A 328 -24.73 2.42 11.59
CA LYS A 328 -25.79 2.34 12.59
C LYS A 328 -25.54 1.23 13.60
N GLY A 329 -25.08 0.06 13.14
CA GLY A 329 -24.70 -1.07 14.00
C GLY A 329 -23.60 -0.68 15.00
N LYS A 330 -22.57 0.03 14.54
CA LYS A 330 -21.52 0.58 15.40
C LYS A 330 -22.07 1.52 16.48
N ILE A 331 -22.95 2.46 16.12
CA ILE A 331 -23.60 3.38 17.09
C ILE A 331 -24.41 2.60 18.13
N PHE A 332 -25.23 1.62 17.69
CA PHE A 332 -26.02 0.82 18.62
C PHE A 332 -25.17 -0.04 19.55
N ASN A 333 -24.07 -0.60 19.03
CA ASN A 333 -23.12 -1.35 19.85
C ASN A 333 -22.46 -0.47 20.91
N ASP A 334 -21.99 0.71 20.54
CA ASP A 334 -21.35 1.66 21.46
C ASP A 334 -22.35 2.20 22.52
N ALA A 335 -23.64 2.22 22.19
CA ALA A 335 -24.72 2.54 23.12
C ALA A 335 -25.21 1.35 23.98
N GLY A 336 -24.61 0.15 23.85
CA GLY A 336 -24.99 -1.07 24.57
C GLY A 336 -26.26 -1.75 24.07
N ASN A 337 -26.83 -1.30 22.95
CA ASN A 337 -28.04 -1.91 22.36
C ASN A 337 -27.65 -3.04 21.39
N TYR A 338 -27.17 -4.13 21.95
CA TYR A 338 -26.58 -5.26 21.20
C TYR A 338 -27.55 -5.95 20.25
N SER A 339 -28.82 -6.10 20.65
CA SER A 339 -29.82 -6.78 19.81
C SER A 339 -30.13 -5.97 18.55
N MET A 340 -30.27 -4.66 18.67
CA MET A 340 -30.49 -3.78 17.52
C MET A 340 -29.26 -3.67 16.65
N ALA A 341 -28.07 -3.64 17.25
CA ALA A 341 -26.80 -3.66 16.53
C ALA A 341 -26.70 -4.90 15.63
N LEU A 342 -26.94 -6.10 16.17
CA LEU A 342 -26.93 -7.35 15.41
C LEU A 342 -27.97 -7.35 14.27
N ALA A 343 -29.18 -6.87 14.50
CA ALA A 343 -30.24 -6.83 13.51
C ALA A 343 -29.88 -5.94 12.29
N VAL A 344 -29.29 -4.77 12.52
CA VAL A 344 -28.90 -3.88 11.40
C VAL A 344 -27.65 -4.36 10.70
N ILE A 345 -26.68 -4.96 11.41
CA ILE A 345 -25.47 -5.55 10.81
C ILE A 345 -25.84 -6.76 9.94
N ASP A 346 -26.74 -7.63 10.39
CA ASP A 346 -27.26 -8.74 9.61
C ASP A 346 -27.96 -8.23 8.33
N SER A 347 -28.75 -7.17 8.45
CA SER A 347 -29.36 -6.53 7.29
C SER A 347 -28.33 -6.01 6.29
N ALA A 348 -27.22 -5.40 6.76
CA ALA A 348 -26.13 -4.97 5.91
C ALA A 348 -25.48 -6.15 5.17
N SER A 349 -25.22 -7.24 5.87
CA SER A 349 -24.59 -8.43 5.31
C SER A 349 -25.46 -9.13 4.27
N ARG A 350 -26.77 -9.17 4.46
CA ARG A 350 -27.71 -9.79 3.49
C ARG A 350 -27.91 -8.98 2.23
N LEU A 351 -27.80 -7.65 2.31
CA LEU A 351 -28.01 -6.76 1.18
C LEU A 351 -26.86 -6.76 0.16
N SER A 352 -25.66 -7.06 0.59
CA SER A 352 -24.47 -6.90 -0.25
C SER A 352 -23.62 -8.17 -0.28
N GLU A 353 -23.18 -8.54 -1.49
CA GLU A 353 -22.22 -9.63 -1.71
C GLU A 353 -20.76 -9.10 -1.81
N PHE A 354 -20.55 -7.80 -1.68
CA PHE A 354 -19.21 -7.21 -1.69
C PHE A 354 -18.34 -7.76 -0.54
N PRO A 355 -17.16 -8.32 -0.83
CA PRO A 355 -16.29 -8.87 0.20
C PRO A 355 -15.94 -7.87 1.31
N ASP A 356 -15.76 -6.58 0.96
CA ASP A 356 -15.49 -5.51 1.93
C ASP A 356 -16.63 -5.34 2.94
N ILE A 357 -17.88 -5.37 2.49
CA ILE A 357 -19.06 -5.30 3.37
C ILE A 357 -19.14 -6.57 4.26
N LYS A 358 -18.87 -7.74 3.67
CA LYS A 358 -19.00 -9.03 4.39
C LYS A 358 -18.01 -9.12 5.57
N TRP A 359 -16.72 -8.83 5.34
CA TRP A 359 -15.76 -8.91 6.44
C TRP A 359 -16.02 -7.85 7.52
N ARG A 360 -16.44 -6.63 7.14
CA ARG A 360 -16.80 -5.57 8.09
C ARG A 360 -18.04 -5.94 8.90
N ALA A 361 -19.03 -6.55 8.28
CA ALA A 361 -20.21 -7.05 8.99
C ALA A 361 -19.86 -8.12 10.03
N TRP A 362 -19.00 -9.08 9.67
CA TRP A 362 -18.49 -10.07 10.62
C TRP A 362 -17.65 -9.44 11.73
N PHE A 363 -16.82 -8.48 11.39
CA PHE A 363 -16.02 -7.75 12.38
C PHE A 363 -16.90 -7.01 13.40
N GLU A 364 -17.87 -6.22 12.94
CA GLU A 364 -18.81 -5.51 13.83
C GLU A 364 -19.68 -6.50 14.63
N THR A 365 -20.09 -7.61 14.05
CA THR A 365 -20.77 -8.70 14.78
C THR A 365 -19.90 -9.24 15.91
N GLY A 366 -18.62 -9.47 15.64
CA GLY A 366 -17.64 -9.89 16.65
C GLY A 366 -17.52 -8.88 17.79
N ARG A 367 -17.45 -7.58 17.46
CA ARG A 367 -17.43 -6.50 18.47
C ARG A 367 -18.67 -6.49 19.35
N VAL A 368 -19.84 -6.71 18.78
CA VAL A 368 -21.09 -6.79 19.55
C VAL A 368 -21.07 -7.96 20.53
N TYR A 369 -20.66 -9.15 20.08
CA TYR A 369 -20.55 -10.32 20.96
C TYR A 369 -19.50 -10.13 22.05
N GLU A 370 -18.32 -9.57 21.72
CA GLU A 370 -17.28 -9.26 22.68
C GLU A 370 -17.78 -8.29 23.76
N ASN A 371 -18.45 -7.19 23.36
CA ASN A 371 -18.99 -6.20 24.28
C ASN A 371 -20.14 -6.76 25.13
N SER A 372 -20.89 -7.73 24.62
CA SER A 372 -21.95 -8.42 25.38
C SER A 372 -21.43 -9.55 26.27
N GLY A 373 -20.12 -9.88 26.22
CA GLY A 373 -19.47 -10.91 27.02
C GLY A 373 -19.56 -12.32 26.45
N ASP A 374 -19.98 -12.48 25.19
CA ASP A 374 -20.04 -13.76 24.50
C ASP A 374 -18.77 -14.00 23.69
N ASP A 375 -17.68 -14.32 24.38
CA ASP A 375 -16.36 -14.53 23.78
C ASP A 375 -16.39 -15.64 22.69
N ALA A 376 -17.20 -16.69 22.85
CA ALA A 376 -17.24 -17.82 21.90
C ALA A 376 -17.81 -17.38 20.53
N ARG A 377 -18.92 -16.65 20.53
CA ARG A 377 -19.50 -16.11 19.30
C ARG A 377 -18.64 -14.99 18.70
N ALA A 378 -17.97 -14.18 19.54
CA ALA A 378 -17.04 -13.18 19.09
C ALA A 378 -15.85 -13.80 18.33
N VAL A 379 -15.23 -14.86 18.86
CA VAL A 379 -14.17 -15.62 18.19
C VAL A 379 -14.62 -16.14 16.82
N MET A 380 -15.81 -16.75 16.74
CA MET A 380 -16.34 -17.23 15.46
C MET A 380 -16.52 -16.11 14.44
N ALA A 381 -17.07 -14.97 14.87
CA ALA A 381 -17.31 -13.82 14.01
C ALA A 381 -16.00 -13.21 13.47
N TYR A 382 -14.99 -13.06 14.34
CA TYR A 382 -13.68 -12.56 13.91
C TYR A 382 -12.95 -13.52 12.97
N ARG A 383 -13.06 -14.86 13.17
CA ARG A 383 -12.53 -15.85 12.21
C ARG A 383 -13.16 -15.67 10.84
N ASN A 384 -14.50 -15.57 10.77
CA ASN A 384 -15.20 -15.35 9.49
C ASN A 384 -14.75 -14.05 8.80
N ALA A 385 -14.50 -12.99 9.56
CA ALA A 385 -13.97 -11.75 9.01
C ALA A 385 -12.56 -11.96 8.42
N ILE A 386 -11.67 -12.64 9.16
CA ILE A 386 -10.30 -12.94 8.73
C ILE A 386 -10.30 -13.84 7.49
N ASP A 387 -11.15 -14.85 7.43
CA ASP A 387 -11.24 -15.74 6.25
C ASP A 387 -11.56 -14.97 4.96
N ILE A 388 -12.42 -13.94 5.06
CA ILE A 388 -12.73 -13.09 3.91
C ILE A 388 -11.55 -12.17 3.58
N ILE A 389 -10.95 -11.56 4.58
CA ILE A 389 -9.76 -10.70 4.41
C ILE A 389 -8.63 -11.47 3.73
N GLU A 390 -8.37 -12.72 4.17
CA GLU A 390 -7.33 -13.57 3.59
C GLU A 390 -7.63 -13.98 2.15
N LYS A 391 -8.90 -14.23 1.81
CA LYS A 391 -9.31 -14.49 0.42
C LYS A 391 -9.03 -13.28 -0.48
N ILE A 392 -9.35 -12.05 -0.03
CA ILE A 392 -9.04 -10.84 -0.79
C ILE A 392 -7.52 -10.68 -0.92
N ARG A 393 -6.78 -10.86 0.19
CA ARG A 393 -5.32 -10.76 0.20
C ARG A 393 -4.66 -11.79 -0.71
N GLY A 394 -5.18 -13.00 -0.75
CA GLY A 394 -4.69 -14.08 -1.62
C GLY A 394 -4.79 -13.76 -3.11
N ASN A 395 -5.67 -12.85 -3.51
CA ASN A 395 -5.79 -12.37 -4.88
C ASN A 395 -4.77 -11.27 -5.23
N LEU A 396 -4.11 -10.67 -4.21
CA LEU A 396 -3.07 -9.67 -4.43
C LEU A 396 -1.74 -10.39 -4.70
N THR A 397 -1.09 -10.06 -5.79
CA THR A 397 0.20 -10.63 -6.19
C THR A 397 1.36 -9.73 -5.80
N VAL A 398 1.13 -8.41 -5.73
CA VAL A 398 2.13 -7.41 -5.36
C VAL A 398 2.26 -7.33 -3.84
N ASP A 399 3.48 -7.53 -3.33
CA ASP A 399 3.76 -7.62 -1.89
C ASP A 399 3.40 -6.35 -1.13
N GLU A 400 3.70 -5.19 -1.72
CA GLU A 400 3.38 -3.89 -1.15
C GLU A 400 1.87 -3.73 -0.95
N PHE A 401 1.06 -4.23 -1.89
CA PHE A 401 -0.40 -4.20 -1.76
C PHE A 401 -0.89 -5.14 -0.66
N ARG A 402 -0.31 -6.33 -0.53
CA ARG A 402 -0.62 -7.28 0.56
C ARG A 402 -0.38 -6.65 1.93
N SER A 403 0.77 -5.98 2.10
CA SER A 403 1.14 -5.32 3.35
C SER A 403 0.21 -4.18 3.71
N ILE A 404 0.00 -3.25 2.77
CA ILE A 404 -0.85 -2.07 2.97
C ILE A 404 -2.31 -2.49 3.22
N PHE A 405 -2.80 -3.50 2.50
CA PHE A 405 -4.15 -4.02 2.67
C PHE A 405 -4.39 -4.55 4.08
N LEU A 406 -3.41 -5.24 4.67
CA LEU A 406 -3.52 -5.78 6.04
C LEU A 406 -3.41 -4.70 7.11
N GLU A 407 -2.60 -3.66 6.92
CA GLU A 407 -2.38 -2.62 7.92
C GLU A 407 -3.70 -2.03 8.42
N ASN A 408 -4.65 -1.78 7.53
CA ASN A 408 -5.97 -1.23 7.86
C ASN A 408 -6.95 -2.25 8.46
N LYS A 409 -6.57 -3.52 8.53
CA LYS A 409 -7.42 -4.62 9.02
C LYS A 409 -6.85 -5.29 10.28
N ARG A 410 -5.72 -4.78 10.76
CA ARG A 410 -4.99 -5.31 11.91
C ARG A 410 -5.87 -5.44 13.16
N GLU A 411 -6.80 -4.52 13.38
CA GLU A 411 -7.70 -4.56 14.56
C GLU A 411 -8.48 -5.89 14.67
N VAL A 412 -8.86 -6.50 13.54
CA VAL A 412 -9.56 -7.79 13.55
C VAL A 412 -8.68 -8.89 14.14
N TYR A 413 -7.40 -8.92 13.73
CA TYR A 413 -6.41 -9.89 14.24
C TYR A 413 -6.11 -9.62 15.71
N ASP A 414 -5.88 -8.37 16.10
CA ASP A 414 -5.60 -7.96 17.49
C ASP A 414 -6.69 -8.47 18.45
N ARG A 415 -7.96 -8.27 18.08
CA ARG A 415 -9.10 -8.69 18.90
C ARG A 415 -9.21 -10.22 18.99
N LEU A 416 -9.04 -10.92 17.87
CA LEU A 416 -9.09 -12.37 17.86
C LEU A 416 -7.95 -12.98 18.69
N ILE A 417 -6.71 -12.52 18.49
CA ILE A 417 -5.54 -13.00 19.26
C ILE A 417 -5.78 -12.79 20.74
N ARG A 418 -6.22 -11.60 21.17
CA ARG A 418 -6.51 -11.31 22.56
C ARG A 418 -7.55 -12.24 23.15
N LEU A 419 -8.65 -12.51 22.44
CA LEU A 419 -9.71 -13.40 22.91
C LEU A 419 -9.23 -14.85 22.99
N LEU A 420 -8.48 -15.33 22.00
CA LEU A 420 -7.92 -16.69 22.01
C LEU A 420 -6.95 -16.88 23.18
N MET A 421 -6.07 -15.90 23.44
CA MET A 421 -5.18 -15.94 24.60
C MET A 421 -5.94 -15.93 25.93
N LYS A 422 -6.98 -15.07 26.05
CA LYS A 422 -7.89 -15.04 27.22
C LYS A 422 -8.56 -16.40 27.44
N ASN A 423 -8.95 -17.09 26.37
CA ASN A 423 -9.61 -18.40 26.41
C ASN A 423 -8.63 -19.58 26.48
N ARG A 424 -7.35 -19.35 26.75
CA ARG A 424 -6.29 -20.37 26.88
C ARG A 424 -6.11 -21.22 25.61
N MET A 425 -6.15 -20.55 24.46
CA MET A 425 -5.91 -21.15 23.14
C MET A 425 -4.65 -20.51 22.49
N PRO A 426 -3.46 -20.66 23.12
CA PRO A 426 -2.24 -19.97 22.68
C PRO A 426 -1.77 -20.44 21.29
N ASP A 427 -1.96 -21.71 20.95
CA ASP A 427 -1.49 -22.27 19.68
C ASP A 427 -2.25 -21.66 18.49
N GLU A 428 -3.55 -21.54 18.62
CA GLU A 428 -4.35 -20.87 17.60
C GLU A 428 -4.06 -19.37 17.53
N ALA A 429 -3.91 -18.72 18.70
CA ALA A 429 -3.55 -17.31 18.76
C ALA A 429 -2.20 -17.03 18.06
N PHE A 430 -1.24 -17.95 18.23
CA PHE A 430 0.05 -17.89 17.54
C PHE A 430 -0.12 -18.01 16.02
N ARG A 431 -0.87 -19.00 15.55
CA ARG A 431 -1.16 -19.19 14.12
C ARG A 431 -1.77 -17.93 13.50
N ILE A 432 -2.74 -17.31 14.20
CA ILE A 432 -3.36 -16.06 13.74
C ILE A 432 -2.34 -14.90 13.73
N SER A 433 -1.42 -14.83 14.71
CA SER A 433 -0.37 -13.82 14.74
C SER A 433 0.62 -13.97 13.57
N GLU A 434 1.03 -15.18 13.24
CA GLU A 434 1.88 -15.46 12.08
C GLU A 434 1.14 -15.19 10.75
N GLN A 435 -0.16 -15.45 10.69
CA GLN A 435 -0.99 -15.11 9.54
C GLN A 435 -1.06 -13.59 9.30
N ALA A 436 -1.09 -12.78 10.38
CA ALA A 436 -1.10 -11.32 10.31
C ALA A 436 0.27 -10.69 10.07
N ARG A 437 1.37 -11.43 10.34
CA ARG A 437 2.74 -10.96 10.10
C ARG A 437 3.06 -10.97 8.60
N ALA A 438 4.22 -10.43 8.29
CA ALA A 438 4.81 -10.27 6.95
C ALA A 438 4.82 -11.53 6.07
N ARG A 439 3.63 -12.02 5.73
CA ARG A 439 3.46 -13.17 4.85
C ARG A 439 4.03 -12.90 3.46
N ALA A 440 4.01 -11.64 3.02
CA ALA A 440 4.63 -11.24 1.76
C ALA A 440 6.12 -11.62 1.70
N PHE A 441 6.86 -11.43 2.79
CA PHE A 441 8.27 -11.83 2.85
C PHE A 441 8.46 -13.36 2.87
N TYR A 442 7.59 -14.07 3.59
CA TYR A 442 7.63 -15.53 3.62
C TYR A 442 7.28 -16.14 2.25
N ASP A 443 6.23 -15.64 1.60
CA ASP A 443 5.81 -16.11 0.27
C ASP A 443 6.93 -15.95 -0.76
N ILE A 444 7.69 -14.85 -0.69
CA ILE A 444 8.84 -14.60 -1.56
C ILE A 444 10.02 -15.52 -1.20
N LEU A 445 10.28 -15.75 0.10
CA LEU A 445 11.36 -16.64 0.55
C LEU A 445 11.09 -18.12 0.22
N ALA A 446 9.84 -18.56 0.33
CA ALA A 446 9.42 -19.93 0.05
C ALA A 446 9.26 -20.20 -1.46
N GLY A 447 9.02 -19.16 -2.27
CA GLY A 447 8.89 -19.24 -3.72
C GLY A 447 10.22 -19.31 -4.45
N LYS A 448 10.21 -19.85 -5.67
CA LYS A 448 11.37 -19.77 -6.58
C LYS A 448 11.63 -18.31 -6.93
N LYS A 449 12.92 -17.92 -7.11
CA LYS A 449 13.29 -16.59 -7.61
C LYS A 449 12.52 -16.25 -8.88
N ILE A 450 11.79 -15.13 -8.84
CA ILE A 450 11.04 -14.64 -9.98
C ILE A 450 12.01 -13.80 -10.82
N ASP A 451 12.20 -14.18 -12.09
CA ASP A 451 12.90 -13.32 -13.04
C ASP A 451 11.99 -12.13 -13.41
N PHE A 452 12.30 -10.97 -12.87
CA PHE A 452 11.54 -9.74 -13.07
C PHE A 452 11.51 -9.24 -14.52
N ARG A 453 12.40 -9.77 -15.40
CA ARG A 453 12.61 -9.25 -16.76
C ARG A 453 12.15 -10.20 -17.88
N GLY A 454 12.04 -11.50 -17.61
CA GLY A 454 11.95 -12.53 -18.66
C GLY A 454 10.66 -12.58 -19.48
N ALA A 455 9.58 -11.88 -19.09
CA ALA A 455 8.26 -11.97 -19.74
C ALA A 455 7.51 -10.64 -19.89
N LEU A 456 8.24 -9.51 -19.84
CA LEU A 456 7.62 -8.18 -19.81
C LEU A 456 7.47 -7.57 -21.23
N PRO A 457 6.46 -6.70 -21.47
CA PRO A 457 6.40 -5.87 -22.66
C PRO A 457 7.67 -5.03 -22.83
N GLY A 458 8.24 -5.03 -24.04
CA GLY A 458 9.54 -4.40 -24.32
C GLY A 458 9.60 -2.89 -24.02
N ASP A 459 8.48 -2.20 -24.13
CA ASP A 459 8.35 -0.77 -23.81
C ASP A 459 8.47 -0.48 -22.31
N LEU A 460 7.94 -1.34 -21.45
CA LEU A 460 8.08 -1.21 -20.00
C LEU A 460 9.53 -1.48 -19.54
N VAL A 461 10.20 -2.46 -20.14
CA VAL A 461 11.61 -2.74 -19.86
C VAL A 461 12.49 -1.56 -20.27
N THR A 462 12.24 -0.97 -21.43
CA THR A 462 12.97 0.20 -21.91
C THR A 462 12.78 1.40 -20.97
N ARG A 463 11.54 1.67 -20.55
CA ARG A 463 11.24 2.75 -19.59
C ARG A 463 11.90 2.53 -18.23
N GLU A 464 11.95 1.29 -17.75
CA GLU A 464 12.67 0.93 -16.52
C GLU A 464 14.15 1.27 -16.64
N GLN A 465 14.79 0.86 -17.73
CA GLN A 465 16.21 1.13 -17.96
C GLN A 465 16.51 2.63 -18.05
N GLU A 466 15.65 3.40 -18.74
CA GLU A 466 15.78 4.85 -18.85
C GLU A 466 15.68 5.52 -17.47
N LYS A 467 14.68 5.16 -16.68
CA LYS A 467 14.47 5.75 -15.34
C LYS A 467 15.55 5.34 -14.35
N ARG A 468 16.04 4.12 -14.42
CA ARG A 468 17.18 3.66 -13.64
C ARG A 468 18.44 4.45 -13.96
N LEU A 469 18.73 4.69 -15.23
CA LEU A 469 19.86 5.50 -15.66
C LEU A 469 19.72 6.97 -15.19
N GLU A 470 18.51 7.52 -15.24
CA GLU A 470 18.20 8.86 -14.73
C GLU A 470 18.51 8.98 -13.22
N LEU A 471 18.06 7.99 -12.42
CA LEU A 471 18.37 7.89 -10.99
C LEU A 471 19.89 7.80 -10.72
N GLN A 472 20.59 6.91 -11.41
CA GLN A 472 22.03 6.76 -11.27
C GLN A 472 22.78 8.07 -11.58
N ASN A 473 22.35 8.80 -12.61
CA ASN A 473 22.95 10.08 -12.95
C ASN A 473 22.72 11.15 -11.87
N LEU A 474 21.52 11.21 -11.30
CA LEU A 474 21.20 12.13 -10.19
C LEU A 474 22.04 11.80 -8.94
N TYR A 475 22.19 10.52 -8.59
CA TYR A 475 23.06 10.11 -7.49
C TYR A 475 24.54 10.42 -7.73
N ARG A 476 25.04 10.23 -8.95
CA ARG A 476 26.41 10.62 -9.31
C ARG A 476 26.63 12.14 -9.18
N LEU A 477 25.63 12.94 -9.57
CA LEU A 477 25.68 14.40 -9.38
C LEU A 477 25.78 14.77 -7.91
N LEU A 478 25.01 14.10 -7.03
CA LEU A 478 25.09 14.31 -5.58
C LEU A 478 26.47 13.96 -5.02
N GLN A 479 27.06 12.85 -5.42
CA GLN A 479 28.39 12.45 -4.97
C GLN A 479 29.50 13.39 -5.46
N ARG A 480 29.45 13.83 -6.71
CA ARG A 480 30.43 14.80 -7.27
C ARG A 480 30.34 16.14 -6.58
N SER A 481 29.13 16.62 -6.30
CA SER A 481 28.96 17.88 -5.57
C SER A 481 29.53 17.81 -4.14
N ASP A 482 29.47 16.64 -3.50
CA ASP A 482 30.06 16.43 -2.17
C ASP A 482 31.60 16.42 -2.22
N ALA A 483 32.21 15.95 -3.32
CA ALA A 483 33.67 15.89 -3.50
C ALA A 483 34.29 17.23 -3.96
N GLU A 484 33.58 17.98 -4.84
CA GLU A 484 34.11 19.22 -5.43
C GLU A 484 33.88 20.48 -4.57
N PHE A 485 32.89 20.47 -3.64
CA PHE A 485 32.49 21.67 -2.88
C PHE A 485 33.13 21.77 -1.48
N GLN A 486 34.28 21.22 -1.22
CA GLN A 486 35.01 21.50 0.03
C GLN A 486 35.47 22.99 0.17
N GLY A 487 35.13 23.84 -0.79
CA GLY A 487 35.66 25.23 -0.88
C GLY A 487 34.66 26.39 -0.98
N SER A 488 33.35 26.22 -1.25
CA SER A 488 32.43 27.37 -1.31
C SER A 488 30.98 27.02 -0.95
N THR A 489 30.43 27.71 0.03
CA THR A 489 29.08 27.53 0.60
C THR A 489 27.95 28.18 -0.19
N ALA A 490 28.21 29.13 -1.08
CA ALA A 490 27.17 29.92 -1.74
C ALA A 490 26.48 29.26 -2.95
N GLY A 491 27.20 28.44 -3.72
CA GLY A 491 26.61 27.71 -4.86
C GLY A 491 25.76 26.50 -4.42
N ARG A 492 26.10 25.88 -3.30
CA ARG A 492 25.43 24.72 -2.73
C ARG A 492 23.97 25.00 -2.29
N ALA A 493 23.69 26.20 -1.80
CA ALA A 493 22.39 26.59 -1.27
C ALA A 493 21.30 26.73 -2.36
N SER A 494 21.66 26.91 -3.62
CA SER A 494 20.74 27.22 -4.72
C SER A 494 20.41 26.01 -5.60
N GLU A 495 21.34 25.07 -5.81
CA GLU A 495 21.15 23.93 -6.73
C GLU A 495 20.74 22.64 -6.02
N MET A 496 21.24 22.39 -4.81
CA MET A 496 20.97 21.18 -4.05
C MET A 496 19.49 20.90 -3.79
N PRO A 497 18.65 21.90 -3.41
CA PRO A 497 17.23 21.67 -3.24
C PRO A 497 16.53 21.20 -4.52
N LYS A 498 16.93 21.70 -5.68
CA LYS A 498 16.35 21.29 -6.97
C LYS A 498 16.75 19.86 -7.36
N VAL A 499 18.01 19.49 -7.12
CA VAL A 499 18.48 18.12 -7.37
C VAL A 499 17.78 17.12 -6.43
N MET A 500 17.55 17.50 -5.18
CA MET A 500 16.82 16.65 -4.21
C MET A 500 15.33 16.54 -4.56
N GLU A 501 14.71 17.60 -5.03
CA GLU A 501 13.32 17.59 -5.51
C GLU A 501 13.19 16.69 -6.74
N GLU A 502 14.09 16.83 -7.71
CA GLU A 502 14.14 16.01 -8.92
C GLU A 502 14.41 14.55 -8.59
N LEU A 503 15.33 14.27 -7.67
CA LEU A 503 15.60 12.92 -7.20
C LEU A 503 14.35 12.27 -6.59
N THR A 504 13.65 13.01 -5.73
CA THR A 504 12.42 12.52 -5.10
C THR A 504 11.34 12.22 -6.15
N ARG A 505 11.21 13.06 -7.17
CA ARG A 505 10.28 12.86 -8.28
C ARG A 505 10.61 11.59 -9.07
N VAL A 506 11.86 11.45 -9.49
CA VAL A 506 12.31 10.29 -10.29
C VAL A 506 12.24 8.99 -9.48
N GLN A 507 12.56 9.02 -8.19
CA GLN A 507 12.38 7.89 -7.29
C GLN A 507 10.92 7.44 -7.23
N THR A 508 9.99 8.38 -7.08
CA THR A 508 8.55 8.07 -7.04
C THR A 508 8.06 7.46 -8.36
N GLU A 509 8.48 8.03 -9.50
CA GLU A 509 8.15 7.52 -10.83
C GLU A 509 8.73 6.11 -11.07
N TYR A 510 9.92 5.83 -10.56
CA TYR A 510 10.55 4.51 -10.68
C TYR A 510 9.88 3.46 -9.79
N GLU A 511 9.49 3.80 -8.56
CA GLU A 511 8.69 2.90 -7.70
C GLU A 511 7.36 2.52 -8.35
N GLU A 512 6.67 3.49 -8.93
CA GLU A 512 5.41 3.25 -9.64
C GLU A 512 5.64 2.34 -10.85
N LEU A 513 6.73 2.57 -11.61
CA LEU A 513 7.09 1.73 -12.73
C LEU A 513 7.43 0.29 -12.30
N LEU A 514 8.15 0.11 -11.18
CA LEU A 514 8.41 -1.23 -10.63
C LEU A 514 7.12 -1.95 -10.21
N ARG A 515 6.15 -1.24 -9.63
CA ARG A 515 4.82 -1.82 -9.33
C ARG A 515 4.10 -2.24 -10.61
N MET A 516 4.11 -1.41 -11.64
CA MET A 516 3.51 -1.75 -12.93
C MET A 516 4.18 -2.98 -13.56
N LEU A 517 5.50 -3.10 -13.47
CA LEU A 517 6.24 -4.27 -13.92
C LEU A 517 5.80 -5.52 -13.18
N LYS A 518 5.68 -5.46 -11.85
CA LYS A 518 5.17 -6.56 -11.02
C LYS A 518 3.73 -6.93 -11.40
N LEU A 519 2.84 -5.94 -11.54
CA LEU A 519 1.44 -6.14 -11.93
C LEU A 519 1.28 -6.81 -13.31
N ASN A 520 2.18 -6.54 -14.24
CA ASN A 520 2.10 -7.04 -15.61
C ASN A 520 2.95 -8.31 -15.86
N ASN A 521 3.65 -8.83 -14.83
CA ASN A 521 4.47 -10.02 -14.95
C ASN A 521 3.67 -11.29 -14.58
N PRO A 522 3.42 -12.23 -15.52
CA PRO A 522 2.67 -13.46 -15.25
C PRO A 522 3.28 -14.34 -14.15
N ALA A 523 4.61 -14.31 -13.97
CA ALA A 523 5.29 -15.09 -12.95
C ALA A 523 4.90 -14.69 -11.51
N TYR A 524 4.44 -13.46 -11.30
CA TYR A 524 3.89 -13.03 -10.00
C TYR A 524 2.52 -13.64 -9.71
N ALA A 525 1.71 -13.90 -10.72
CA ALA A 525 0.40 -14.50 -10.56
C ALA A 525 0.46 -15.97 -10.10
N GLU A 526 1.61 -16.62 -10.26
CA GLU A 526 1.84 -18.02 -9.85
C GLU A 526 2.38 -18.17 -8.42
N VAL A 527 2.68 -17.06 -7.71
CA VAL A 527 3.10 -17.12 -6.31
C VAL A 527 1.90 -17.51 -5.45
N ILE A 528 1.78 -18.81 -5.22
CA ILE A 528 0.78 -19.37 -4.31
C ILE A 528 1.15 -18.91 -2.90
N ALA A 529 0.21 -18.27 -2.20
CA ALA A 529 0.38 -17.91 -0.81
C ALA A 529 0.67 -19.15 0.02
N ALA A 530 1.88 -19.27 0.56
CA ALA A 530 2.25 -20.38 1.43
C ALA A 530 1.43 -20.33 2.73
N GLU A 531 1.10 -21.48 3.30
CA GLU A 531 0.41 -21.52 4.58
C GLU A 531 1.32 -21.02 5.72
N PRO A 532 0.77 -20.34 6.76
CA PRO A 532 1.55 -19.97 7.94
C PRO A 532 2.14 -21.21 8.59
N VAL A 533 3.37 -21.10 9.10
CA VAL A 533 3.99 -22.19 9.87
C VAL A 533 3.16 -22.50 11.11
N THR A 534 3.08 -23.78 11.41
CA THR A 534 2.47 -24.27 12.64
C THR A 534 3.47 -24.20 13.80
N ILE A 535 2.99 -24.39 15.03
CA ILE A 535 3.88 -24.51 16.19
C ILE A 535 4.78 -25.74 16.05
N GLU A 536 4.26 -26.81 15.53
CA GLU A 536 4.96 -28.07 15.28
C GLU A 536 6.13 -27.87 14.31
N ASP A 537 5.94 -27.09 13.24
CA ASP A 537 7.01 -26.74 12.30
C ASP A 537 8.13 -25.97 13.01
N VAL A 538 7.76 -24.99 13.84
CA VAL A 538 8.73 -24.21 14.62
C VAL A 538 9.47 -25.12 15.62
N GLN A 539 8.76 -26.00 16.32
CA GLN A 539 9.33 -26.91 17.31
C GLN A 539 10.33 -27.87 16.69
N SER A 540 10.10 -28.32 15.46
CA SER A 540 11.01 -29.21 14.74
C SER A 540 12.37 -28.58 14.45
N GLU A 541 12.44 -27.25 14.37
CA GLU A 541 13.67 -26.49 14.16
C GLU A 541 14.39 -26.10 15.47
N LEU A 542 13.77 -26.38 16.65
CA LEU A 542 14.36 -26.07 17.95
C LEU A 542 15.10 -27.29 18.52
N ASN A 543 16.34 -27.10 18.96
CA ASN A 543 17.03 -28.09 19.74
C ASN A 543 16.67 -27.96 21.26
N GLU A 544 17.04 -28.97 22.07
CA GLU A 544 16.69 -29.04 23.50
C GLU A 544 17.16 -27.83 24.33
N LYS A 545 18.12 -27.03 23.83
CA LYS A 545 18.66 -25.85 24.52
C LYS A 545 18.21 -24.54 23.93
N THR A 546 17.37 -24.58 22.90
CA THR A 546 16.85 -23.40 22.22
C THR A 546 15.38 -23.19 22.54
N ALA A 547 15.01 -21.98 22.93
CA ALA A 547 13.62 -21.54 23.08
C ALA A 547 13.35 -20.35 22.19
N LEU A 548 12.10 -20.25 21.69
CA LEU A 548 11.65 -19.13 20.88
C LEU A 548 10.64 -18.30 21.66
N VAL A 549 10.83 -16.98 21.70
CA VAL A 549 9.93 -16.05 22.36
C VAL A 549 9.35 -15.10 21.31
N SER A 550 8.06 -15.23 21.06
CA SER A 550 7.33 -14.42 20.08
C SER A 550 6.44 -13.40 20.78
N TYR A 551 6.36 -12.20 20.22
CA TYR A 551 5.57 -11.09 20.76
C TYR A 551 4.52 -10.65 19.78
N TRP A 552 3.36 -10.24 20.29
CA TRP A 552 2.33 -9.55 19.53
C TRP A 552 1.82 -8.36 20.34
N LEU A 553 2.06 -7.17 19.83
CA LEU A 553 1.69 -5.91 20.49
C LEU A 553 0.43 -5.34 19.85
N SER A 554 -0.64 -5.26 20.62
CA SER A 554 -1.87 -4.57 20.30
C SER A 554 -1.94 -3.20 21.01
N GLU A 555 -2.96 -2.41 20.71
CA GLU A 555 -3.15 -1.11 21.37
C GLU A 555 -3.30 -1.26 22.90
N ASP A 556 -3.92 -2.33 23.38
CA ASP A 556 -4.31 -2.51 24.78
C ASP A 556 -3.48 -3.57 25.53
N GLY A 557 -2.54 -4.25 24.89
CA GLY A 557 -1.81 -5.32 25.56
C GLY A 557 -0.71 -5.96 24.71
N LEU A 558 0.05 -6.82 25.38
CA LEU A 558 1.12 -7.60 24.78
C LEU A 558 0.84 -9.08 25.02
N SER A 559 0.75 -9.85 23.94
CA SER A 559 0.75 -11.32 23.98
C SER A 559 2.16 -11.83 23.75
N ILE A 560 2.58 -12.82 24.57
CA ILE A 560 3.89 -13.46 24.50
C ILE A 560 3.68 -14.95 24.36
N TRP A 561 4.35 -15.59 23.43
CA TRP A 561 4.44 -17.04 23.31
C TRP A 561 5.86 -17.47 23.61
N LEU A 562 6.00 -18.46 24.47
CA LEU A 562 7.21 -19.20 24.68
C LEU A 562 7.05 -20.57 24.04
N ILE A 563 7.76 -20.79 22.94
CA ILE A 563 7.75 -22.05 22.19
C ILE A 563 9.02 -22.81 22.52
N LYS A 564 8.84 -24.04 23.01
CA LYS A 564 9.90 -24.97 23.41
C LYS A 564 9.75 -26.27 22.60
N PRO A 565 10.79 -27.07 22.45
CA PRO A 565 10.65 -28.40 21.83
C PRO A 565 9.55 -29.26 22.48
N SER A 566 9.29 -29.07 23.77
CA SER A 566 8.33 -29.85 24.56
C SER A 566 6.91 -29.28 24.62
N GLY A 567 6.65 -28.10 24.06
CA GLY A 567 5.34 -27.45 24.10
C GLY A 567 5.38 -25.94 24.04
N THR A 568 4.20 -25.32 24.08
CA THR A 568 4.02 -23.88 23.97
C THR A 568 3.29 -23.34 25.18
N GLU A 569 3.68 -22.17 25.63
CA GLU A 569 3.02 -21.43 26.70
C GLU A 569 2.71 -20.01 26.23
N GLY A 570 1.53 -19.50 26.59
CA GLY A 570 1.07 -18.15 26.24
C GLY A 570 0.88 -17.28 27.46
N PHE A 571 1.32 -16.01 27.36
CA PHE A 571 1.24 -15.03 28.44
C PHE A 571 0.61 -13.73 27.91
N GLN A 572 -0.16 -13.06 28.75
CA GLN A 572 -0.69 -11.73 28.45
C GLN A 572 -0.18 -10.71 29.46
N VAL A 573 0.35 -9.60 28.95
CA VAL A 573 0.86 -8.49 29.76
C VAL A 573 0.05 -7.25 29.47
N LYS A 574 -0.51 -6.64 30.52
CA LYS A 574 -1.26 -5.39 30.38
C LYS A 574 -0.29 -4.22 30.18
N THR A 575 -0.26 -3.71 28.98
CA THR A 575 0.53 -2.55 28.59
C THR A 575 -0.14 -1.90 27.37
N SER A 576 0.39 -0.79 26.87
CA SER A 576 -0.10 -0.18 25.61
C SER A 576 1.05 -0.04 24.61
N TYR A 577 0.67 0.06 23.33
CA TYR A 577 1.60 0.35 22.25
C TYR A 577 2.42 1.62 22.56
N GLY A 578 1.75 2.71 22.95
CA GLY A 578 2.39 3.98 23.26
C GLY A 578 3.42 3.86 24.38
N ARG A 579 3.09 3.17 25.49
CA ARG A 579 4.02 2.98 26.63
C ARG A 579 5.27 2.20 26.21
N LEU A 580 5.12 1.11 25.47
CA LEU A 580 6.28 0.34 24.98
C LEU A 580 7.13 1.15 24.02
N TYR A 581 6.49 1.87 23.10
CA TYR A 581 7.20 2.75 22.17
C TYR A 581 8.03 3.81 22.90
N GLU A 582 7.45 4.50 23.89
CA GLU A 582 8.16 5.51 24.70
C GLU A 582 9.34 4.91 25.49
N LEU A 583 9.16 3.72 26.09
CA LEU A 583 10.24 3.05 26.82
C LEU A 583 11.38 2.62 25.89
N ILE A 584 11.08 2.11 24.71
CA ILE A 584 12.09 1.71 23.71
C ILE A 584 12.85 2.93 23.21
N GLU A 585 12.15 4.01 22.87
CA GLU A 585 12.77 5.27 22.46
C GLU A 585 13.64 5.87 23.57
N LEU A 586 13.18 5.81 24.82
CA LEU A 586 13.97 6.23 25.97
C LEU A 586 15.23 5.38 26.12
N ALA A 587 15.13 4.04 26.03
CA ALA A 587 16.26 3.13 26.11
C ALA A 587 17.29 3.45 25.01
N ARG A 588 16.86 3.58 23.79
CA ARG A 588 17.74 3.87 22.64
C ARG A 588 18.45 5.22 22.78
N LYS A 589 17.70 6.28 23.09
CA LYS A 589 18.23 7.64 23.27
C LYS A 589 19.21 7.71 24.44
N SER A 590 18.87 7.10 25.58
CA SER A 590 19.74 7.13 26.77
C SER A 590 21.01 6.30 26.56
N ILE A 591 20.96 5.16 25.88
CA ILE A 591 22.15 4.41 25.49
C ILE A 591 23.04 5.27 24.57
N SER A 592 22.47 5.89 23.53
CA SER A 592 23.22 6.70 22.56
C SER A 592 23.82 7.97 23.20
N SER A 593 23.16 8.58 24.17
CA SER A 593 23.65 9.76 24.88
C SER A 593 24.49 9.45 26.12
N ASN A 594 24.70 8.15 26.42
CA ASN A 594 25.43 7.67 27.61
C ASN A 594 24.79 8.13 28.95
N ASP A 595 23.45 8.23 29.00
CA ASP A 595 22.69 8.50 30.24
C ASP A 595 22.39 7.18 30.96
N ASP A 596 23.30 6.77 31.80
CA ASP A 596 23.21 5.50 32.54
C ASP A 596 21.94 5.37 33.40
N LYS A 597 21.42 6.46 33.96
CA LYS A 597 20.23 6.42 34.83
C LYS A 597 18.97 6.12 34.00
N ALA A 598 18.77 6.87 32.91
CA ALA A 598 17.62 6.68 32.08
C ALA A 598 17.70 5.32 31.33
N ALA A 599 18.91 4.91 30.90
CA ALA A 599 19.14 3.60 30.30
C ALA A 599 18.81 2.47 31.28
N ASN A 600 19.32 2.52 32.52
CA ASN A 600 19.02 1.51 33.53
C ASN A 600 17.53 1.41 33.85
N TYR A 601 16.85 2.54 33.99
CA TYR A 601 15.41 2.57 34.24
C TYR A 601 14.63 1.89 33.09
N SER A 602 14.84 2.35 31.86
CA SER A 602 14.09 1.86 30.73
C SER A 602 14.37 0.38 30.40
N LEU A 603 15.64 -0.06 30.52
CA LEU A 603 16.01 -1.45 30.27
C LEU A 603 15.45 -2.42 31.34
N LYS A 604 15.33 -1.99 32.59
CA LYS A 604 14.67 -2.78 33.66
C LYS A 604 13.15 -2.83 33.49
N GLU A 605 12.52 -1.70 33.15
CA GLU A 605 11.08 -1.69 32.87
C GLU A 605 10.73 -2.57 31.67
N LEU A 606 11.53 -2.49 30.61
CA LEU A 606 11.36 -3.38 29.43
C LEU A 606 11.59 -4.84 29.79
N TYR A 607 12.59 -5.18 30.64
CA TYR A 607 12.78 -6.54 31.11
C TYR A 607 11.55 -7.05 31.87
N ASN A 608 11.00 -6.23 32.79
CA ASN A 608 9.80 -6.58 33.53
C ASN A 608 8.57 -6.85 32.66
N LEU A 609 8.43 -6.14 31.56
CA LEU A 609 7.30 -6.33 30.62
C LEU A 609 7.51 -7.49 29.64
N LEU A 610 8.74 -7.72 29.19
CA LEU A 610 9.04 -8.60 28.06
C LEU A 610 9.60 -9.96 28.48
N ILE A 611 10.44 -10.00 29.51
CA ILE A 611 11.20 -11.21 29.89
C ILE A 611 10.67 -11.82 31.18
N TYR A 612 10.41 -10.99 32.22
CA TYR A 612 9.97 -11.47 33.52
C TYR A 612 8.73 -12.40 33.44
N PRO A 613 7.72 -12.18 32.58
CA PRO A 613 6.59 -13.10 32.48
C PRO A 613 6.97 -14.53 32.08
N VAL A 614 8.05 -14.70 31.32
CA VAL A 614 8.53 -15.98 30.82
C VAL A 614 9.81 -16.47 31.52
N GLU A 615 10.42 -15.66 32.40
CA GLU A 615 11.77 -15.89 32.94
C GLU A 615 11.91 -17.27 33.61
N MET A 616 10.97 -17.68 34.43
CA MET A 616 11.00 -19.00 35.13
C MET A 616 10.95 -20.17 34.15
N HIS A 617 10.32 -19.99 33.01
CA HIS A 617 10.14 -21.00 31.98
C HIS A 617 11.31 -21.07 30.99
N LEU A 618 12.26 -20.11 31.07
CA LEU A 618 13.50 -20.08 30.29
C LEU A 618 14.66 -20.80 31.02
N GLU A 619 14.46 -21.28 32.24
CA GLU A 619 15.50 -21.98 32.99
C GLU A 619 15.90 -23.28 32.25
N GLY A 620 17.21 -23.51 32.07
CA GLY A 620 17.77 -24.68 31.34
C GLY A 620 18.03 -24.43 29.85
N PHE A 621 17.45 -23.39 29.25
CA PHE A 621 17.78 -22.98 27.89
C PHE A 621 19.07 -22.15 27.86
N ARG A 622 19.74 -22.18 26.72
CA ARG A 622 20.97 -21.44 26.46
C ARG A 622 20.83 -20.42 25.35
N ASP A 623 20.05 -20.78 24.34
CA ASP A 623 19.86 -19.98 23.12
C ASP A 623 18.40 -19.52 23.07
N ILE A 624 18.19 -18.22 22.91
CA ILE A 624 16.86 -17.62 22.80
C ILE A 624 16.72 -16.96 21.43
N VAL A 625 15.67 -17.35 20.72
CA VAL A 625 15.25 -16.69 19.48
C VAL A 625 14.12 -15.74 19.78
N PHE A 626 14.34 -14.45 19.56
CA PHE A 626 13.28 -13.45 19.68
C PHE A 626 12.61 -13.16 18.35
N ILE A 627 11.29 -13.16 18.38
CA ILE A 627 10.44 -12.69 17.27
C ILE A 627 9.74 -11.42 17.75
N PRO A 628 10.35 -10.24 17.51
CA PRO A 628 9.79 -8.96 17.88
C PRO A 628 8.51 -8.66 17.13
N ASN A 629 7.76 -7.63 17.58
CA ASN A 629 6.60 -7.09 16.89
C ASN A 629 6.57 -5.56 17.03
N GLY A 630 6.31 -4.85 15.96
CA GLY A 630 6.26 -3.38 15.97
C GLY A 630 7.57 -2.74 16.47
N PRO A 631 7.51 -1.81 17.42
CA PRO A 631 8.70 -1.09 17.91
C PRO A 631 9.75 -1.99 18.59
N LEU A 632 9.39 -3.24 18.96
CA LEU A 632 10.33 -4.19 19.57
C LEU A 632 11.46 -4.61 18.60
N HIS A 633 11.30 -4.43 17.30
CA HIS A 633 12.37 -4.63 16.32
C HIS A 633 13.58 -3.71 16.53
N PHE A 634 13.39 -2.57 17.18
CA PHE A 634 14.46 -1.61 17.48
C PHE A 634 15.12 -1.83 18.84
N LEU A 635 14.66 -2.84 19.60
CA LEU A 635 15.14 -3.10 20.95
C LEU A 635 16.33 -4.07 20.95
N PRO A 636 17.48 -3.70 21.53
CA PRO A 636 18.57 -4.64 21.80
C PRO A 636 18.22 -5.51 23.00
N PHE A 637 17.53 -6.64 22.81
CA PHE A 637 17.15 -7.54 23.91
C PHE A 637 18.33 -7.98 24.76
N GLN A 638 19.52 -8.12 24.16
CA GLN A 638 20.77 -8.45 24.87
C GLN A 638 21.13 -7.47 25.98
N ALA A 639 20.70 -6.20 25.85
CA ALA A 639 20.95 -5.15 26.82
C ALA A 639 19.90 -5.03 27.93
N LEU A 640 18.81 -5.79 27.86
CA LEU A 640 17.79 -5.79 28.92
C LEU A 640 18.39 -6.21 30.25
N LYS A 641 17.99 -5.56 31.34
CA LYS A 641 18.53 -5.80 32.69
C LYS A 641 17.50 -6.44 33.61
N ASP A 642 17.93 -7.50 34.29
CA ASP A 642 17.11 -8.09 35.38
C ASP A 642 17.12 -7.21 36.63
N ARG A 643 16.38 -7.63 37.65
CA ARG A 643 16.30 -6.93 38.96
C ARG A 643 17.63 -6.87 39.70
N ASN A 644 18.59 -7.75 39.38
CA ASN A 644 19.92 -7.83 39.97
C ASN A 644 20.97 -7.10 39.12
N ASP A 645 20.57 -6.22 38.21
CA ASP A 645 21.45 -5.46 37.30
C ASP A 645 22.26 -6.31 36.29
N ARG A 646 21.90 -7.60 36.07
CA ARG A 646 22.58 -8.46 35.12
C ARG A 646 21.91 -8.27 33.76
N TYR A 647 22.70 -8.17 32.70
CA TYR A 647 22.22 -8.13 31.34
C TYR A 647 21.68 -9.49 30.89
N LEU A 648 20.69 -9.47 29.98
CA LEU A 648 20.13 -10.70 29.43
C LEU A 648 21.18 -11.55 28.71
N ILE A 649 22.14 -10.88 28.03
CA ILE A 649 23.25 -11.55 27.35
C ILE A 649 24.19 -12.29 28.33
N ASP A 650 24.21 -11.96 29.61
CA ASP A 650 25.02 -12.71 30.58
C ASP A 650 24.49 -14.15 30.75
N LYS A 651 23.19 -14.36 30.50
CA LYS A 651 22.53 -15.66 30.68
C LYS A 651 22.37 -16.43 29.40
N TYR A 652 22.05 -15.74 28.27
CA TYR A 652 21.62 -16.37 27.01
C TYR A 652 22.40 -15.88 25.81
N ASN A 653 22.52 -16.74 24.78
CA ASN A 653 22.86 -16.33 23.44
C ASN A 653 21.57 -15.89 22.72
N ILE A 654 21.63 -14.82 21.98
CA ILE A 654 20.43 -14.16 21.45
C ILE A 654 20.48 -14.10 19.93
N THR A 655 19.40 -14.56 19.32
CA THR A 655 19.16 -14.48 17.88
C THR A 655 17.80 -13.82 17.64
N TYR A 656 17.63 -13.15 16.52
CA TYR A 656 16.38 -12.51 16.12
C TYR A 656 15.82 -13.19 14.87
N SER A 657 14.52 -13.15 14.72
CA SER A 657 13.86 -13.44 13.44
C SER A 657 12.66 -12.51 13.21
N PRO A 658 12.42 -12.09 11.96
CA PRO A 658 11.26 -11.23 11.66
C PRO A 658 9.92 -11.90 11.96
N SER A 659 9.82 -13.21 11.76
CA SER A 659 8.67 -14.05 12.08
C SER A 659 9.12 -15.49 12.35
N ALA A 660 8.24 -16.31 12.88
CA ALA A 660 8.53 -17.74 13.03
C ALA A 660 8.64 -18.42 11.67
N SER A 661 7.84 -18.01 10.70
CA SER A 661 7.89 -18.50 9.34
C SER A 661 9.26 -18.23 8.68
N VAL A 662 9.83 -17.03 8.88
CA VAL A 662 11.18 -16.70 8.39
C VAL A 662 12.25 -17.52 9.12
N TYR A 663 12.09 -17.71 10.44
CA TYR A 663 13.00 -18.55 11.22
C TYR A 663 13.08 -19.98 10.66
N THR A 664 11.93 -20.61 10.43
CA THR A 664 11.85 -21.97 9.88
C THR A 664 12.52 -22.04 8.52
N VAL A 665 12.18 -21.16 7.57
CA VAL A 665 12.81 -21.12 6.23
C VAL A 665 14.34 -20.93 6.30
N CYS A 666 14.83 -20.05 7.19
CA CYS A 666 16.27 -19.83 7.31
C CYS A 666 17.01 -21.04 7.87
N ASN A 667 16.34 -21.89 8.70
CA ASN A 667 16.95 -23.10 9.24
C ASN A 667 16.83 -24.31 8.29
N GLU A 668 15.75 -24.42 7.53
CA GLU A 668 15.54 -25.46 6.51
C GLU A 668 16.45 -25.27 5.28
N ARG A 669 16.89 -24.03 5.00
CA ARG A 669 17.77 -23.79 3.85
C ARG A 669 19.09 -24.53 4.01
N PRO A 670 19.55 -25.23 2.94
CA PRO A 670 20.89 -25.79 2.95
C PRO A 670 21.93 -24.70 3.21
N VAL A 671 22.73 -24.87 4.24
CA VAL A 671 23.83 -23.93 4.52
C VAL A 671 24.91 -24.15 3.46
N PRO A 672 25.26 -23.13 2.65
CA PRO A 672 26.32 -23.28 1.66
C PRO A 672 27.64 -23.73 2.27
N GLY A 673 28.29 -24.70 1.64
CA GLY A 673 29.60 -25.15 2.05
C GLY A 673 30.70 -24.14 1.74
N GLY A 674 31.88 -24.36 2.32
CA GLY A 674 33.07 -23.52 2.09
C GLY A 674 33.24 -22.42 3.14
N SER A 675 34.44 -21.80 3.10
CA SER A 675 34.86 -20.75 4.02
C SER A 675 35.46 -19.53 3.30
N LYS A 676 35.19 -19.38 1.99
CA LYS A 676 35.66 -18.26 1.21
C LYS A 676 35.04 -16.95 1.71
N PHE A 677 35.93 -16.05 2.12
CA PHE A 677 35.55 -14.78 2.74
C PHE A 677 35.66 -13.63 1.75
N LEU A 678 34.62 -12.74 1.73
CA LEU A 678 34.66 -11.45 1.05
C LEU A 678 34.64 -10.34 2.09
N GLY A 679 35.68 -9.52 2.15
CA GLY A 679 35.78 -8.36 3.02
C GLY A 679 35.86 -7.05 2.26
N VAL A 680 35.00 -6.08 2.59
CA VAL A 680 35.01 -4.74 1.98
C VAL A 680 35.02 -3.69 3.06
N ALA A 681 35.98 -2.73 2.99
CA ALA A 681 36.13 -1.66 3.97
C ALA A 681 36.36 -0.30 3.32
N LEU A 682 35.61 0.72 3.72
CA LEU A 682 35.76 2.08 3.16
C LEU A 682 37.03 2.81 3.57
N SER A 683 37.66 2.45 4.68
CA SER A 683 38.82 3.15 5.24
C SER A 683 38.53 4.65 5.51
N ASP A 684 39.52 5.50 5.36
CA ASP A 684 39.46 6.94 5.63
C ASP A 684 38.72 7.77 4.57
N MET A 685 38.09 7.13 3.58
CA MET A 685 37.48 7.83 2.48
C MET A 685 36.11 8.41 2.85
N PRO A 686 35.91 9.74 2.80
CA PRO A 686 34.58 10.33 2.95
C PRO A 686 33.69 9.94 1.77
N ILE A 687 32.41 9.63 2.05
CA ILE A 687 31.46 9.23 1.01
C ILE A 687 30.04 9.67 1.37
N GLY A 688 29.30 10.18 0.40
CA GLY A 688 27.91 10.59 0.56
C GLY A 688 27.73 11.65 1.68
N GLY A 689 28.67 12.57 1.81
CA GLY A 689 28.68 13.58 2.87
C GLY A 689 29.02 13.07 4.28
N LYS A 690 29.38 11.78 4.42
CA LYS A 690 29.80 11.15 5.69
C LYS A 690 31.33 11.08 5.79
N PRO A 691 31.90 11.17 7.01
CA PRO A 691 33.35 11.07 7.22
C PRO A 691 33.86 9.67 6.89
N GLY A 692 35.18 9.51 6.70
CA GLY A 692 35.82 8.20 6.56
C GLY A 692 35.63 7.32 7.80
N LEU A 693 35.85 6.03 7.63
CA LEU A 693 35.76 5.00 8.67
C LEU A 693 37.13 4.30 8.85
N PRO A 694 38.12 4.95 9.47
CA PRO A 694 39.50 4.42 9.57
C PRO A 694 39.58 3.07 10.27
N GLY A 695 38.74 2.81 11.27
CA GLY A 695 38.69 1.56 12.00
C GLY A 695 38.30 0.33 11.17
N THR A 696 37.63 0.51 10.02
CA THR A 696 37.16 -0.58 9.14
C THR A 696 38.31 -1.29 8.45
N GLU A 697 39.41 -0.59 8.14
CA GLU A 697 40.63 -1.20 7.56
C GLU A 697 41.34 -2.07 8.57
N ASP A 698 41.49 -1.61 9.82
CA ASP A 698 42.04 -2.39 10.91
C ASP A 698 41.16 -3.60 11.27
N GLU A 699 39.86 -3.43 11.24
CA GLU A 699 38.89 -4.52 11.38
C GLU A 699 39.16 -5.61 10.33
N LEU A 700 39.25 -5.25 9.06
CA LEU A 700 39.47 -6.19 7.97
C LEU A 700 40.85 -6.86 8.06
N LYS A 701 41.91 -6.10 8.36
CA LYS A 701 43.26 -6.64 8.60
C LYS A 701 43.31 -7.72 9.68
N ASN A 702 42.53 -7.58 10.73
CA ASN A 702 42.44 -8.55 11.83
C ASN A 702 41.60 -9.79 11.48
N ILE A 703 40.63 -9.65 10.57
CA ILE A 703 39.71 -10.73 10.18
C ILE A 703 40.30 -11.59 9.06
N LEU A 704 40.92 -11.00 8.05
CA LEU A 704 41.47 -11.71 6.86
C LEU A 704 42.36 -12.91 7.20
N PRO A 705 43.31 -12.84 8.17
CA PRO A 705 44.16 -13.97 8.50
C PRO A 705 43.42 -15.20 9.07
N LEU A 706 42.17 -15.01 9.46
CA LEU A 706 41.35 -16.10 9.99
C LEU A 706 40.82 -17.03 8.90
N PHE A 707 40.86 -16.64 7.64
CA PHE A 707 40.36 -17.40 6.50
C PHE A 707 41.44 -17.77 5.50
N SER A 708 41.45 -19.03 5.07
CA SER A 708 42.41 -19.56 4.12
C SER A 708 42.20 -19.02 2.70
N GLU A 709 40.94 -18.76 2.35
CA GLU A 709 40.58 -18.17 1.07
C GLU A 709 39.81 -16.87 1.33
N SER A 710 40.37 -15.75 0.89
CA SER A 710 39.73 -14.45 1.07
C SER A 710 39.91 -13.55 -0.15
N LEU A 711 38.90 -12.77 -0.41
CA LEU A 711 38.92 -11.64 -1.33
C LEU A 711 38.68 -10.37 -0.50
N SER A 712 39.42 -9.30 -0.80
CA SER A 712 39.20 -8.04 -0.09
C SER A 712 39.39 -6.82 -0.97
N ALA A 713 38.66 -5.76 -0.63
CA ALA A 713 38.81 -4.44 -1.22
C ALA A 713 38.72 -3.36 -0.15
N THR A 714 39.63 -2.37 -0.22
CA THR A 714 39.67 -1.26 0.74
C THR A 714 39.72 0.09 0.03
N GLY A 715 39.26 1.15 0.68
CA GLY A 715 39.28 2.52 0.18
C GLY A 715 38.64 2.65 -1.20
N LYS A 716 39.34 3.21 -2.17
CA LYS A 716 38.83 3.44 -3.54
C LYS A 716 38.45 2.16 -4.30
N ASN A 717 39.02 1.01 -3.92
CA ASN A 717 38.71 -0.27 -4.54
C ASN A 717 37.50 -0.97 -3.92
N ALA A 718 37.02 -0.48 -2.79
CA ALA A 718 35.84 -0.98 -2.09
C ALA A 718 34.57 -0.51 -2.82
N THR A 719 34.37 -0.90 -4.06
CA THR A 719 33.32 -0.40 -4.94
C THR A 719 32.08 -1.30 -4.91
N GLU A 720 30.94 -0.75 -5.24
CA GLU A 720 29.69 -1.50 -5.43
C GLU A 720 29.87 -2.61 -6.48
N THR A 721 30.48 -2.28 -7.62
CA THR A 721 30.82 -3.23 -8.68
C THR A 721 31.62 -4.41 -8.17
N PHE A 722 32.60 -4.16 -7.28
CA PHE A 722 33.41 -5.23 -6.67
C PHE A 722 32.54 -6.18 -5.84
N VAL A 723 31.60 -5.63 -5.02
CA VAL A 723 30.66 -6.44 -4.22
C VAL A 723 29.78 -7.28 -5.14
N LYS A 724 29.11 -6.67 -6.12
CA LYS A 724 28.18 -7.35 -7.05
C LYS A 724 28.86 -8.50 -7.81
N ARG A 725 30.09 -8.30 -8.27
CA ARG A 725 30.84 -9.32 -9.05
C ARG A 725 31.29 -10.52 -8.21
N ASN A 726 31.59 -10.31 -6.92
CA ASN A 726 32.27 -11.33 -6.11
C ASN A 726 31.38 -11.99 -5.05
N ALA A 727 30.30 -11.31 -4.59
CA ALA A 727 29.47 -11.78 -3.49
C ALA A 727 28.85 -13.17 -3.73
N GLY A 728 28.41 -13.47 -4.97
CA GLY A 728 27.80 -14.76 -5.31
C GLY A 728 28.75 -15.96 -5.22
N SER A 729 30.07 -15.74 -5.18
CA SER A 729 31.09 -16.79 -5.10
C SER A 729 31.68 -17.03 -3.70
N CYS A 730 31.25 -16.25 -2.70
CA CYS A 730 31.80 -16.25 -1.36
C CYS A 730 30.75 -16.79 -0.35
N SER A 731 31.23 -17.50 0.66
CA SER A 731 30.42 -18.13 1.70
C SER A 731 30.17 -17.21 2.88
N ILE A 732 31.05 -16.22 3.12
CA ILE A 732 30.95 -15.24 4.19
C ILE A 732 31.22 -13.86 3.59
N LEU A 733 30.30 -12.91 3.79
CA LEU A 733 30.44 -11.53 3.36
C LEU A 733 30.57 -10.62 4.59
N HIS A 734 31.53 -9.70 4.54
CA HIS A 734 31.72 -8.67 5.53
C HIS A 734 31.83 -7.31 4.84
N LEU A 735 30.80 -6.44 5.05
CA LEU A 735 30.69 -5.14 4.41
C LEU A 735 30.79 -4.04 5.47
N ALA A 736 31.99 -3.44 5.61
CA ALA A 736 32.27 -2.37 6.57
C ALA A 736 32.24 -1.02 5.83
N THR A 737 31.04 -0.41 5.81
CA THR A 737 30.75 0.80 5.05
C THR A 737 29.68 1.65 5.77
N HIS A 738 29.28 2.77 5.18
CA HIS A 738 28.12 3.52 5.65
C HIS A 738 26.83 2.92 5.13
N GLY A 739 25.81 2.81 6.03
CA GLY A 739 24.43 2.59 5.67
C GLY A 739 23.66 3.92 5.63
N THR A 740 22.64 4.00 4.78
CA THR A 740 21.65 5.07 4.80
C THR A 740 20.28 4.45 4.74
N TYR A 741 19.39 4.95 5.59
CA TYR A 741 18.01 4.52 5.61
C TYR A 741 17.09 5.60 5.05
N ASN A 742 16.24 5.24 4.09
CA ASN A 742 15.24 6.13 3.50
C ASN A 742 13.84 5.78 4.05
N TYR A 743 13.35 6.58 5.01
CA TYR A 743 12.05 6.37 5.66
C TYR A 743 10.86 6.45 4.70
N ASN A 744 10.95 7.29 3.69
CA ASN A 744 9.86 7.50 2.75
C ASN A 744 9.83 6.44 1.65
N GLN A 745 11.00 5.92 1.28
CA GLN A 745 11.20 5.00 0.18
C GLN A 745 12.21 3.90 0.58
N PRO A 746 11.78 2.88 1.35
CA PRO A 746 12.68 1.88 1.93
C PRO A 746 13.52 1.10 0.92
N LEU A 747 13.06 0.93 -0.32
CA LEU A 747 13.81 0.27 -1.40
C LEU A 747 15.09 1.02 -1.79
N TYR A 748 15.18 2.32 -1.48
CA TYR A 748 16.38 3.14 -1.70
C TYR A 748 17.25 3.31 -0.45
N SER A 749 16.96 2.58 0.61
CA SER A 749 17.94 2.38 1.68
C SER A 749 19.14 1.63 1.11
N CYS A 750 20.37 2.04 1.41
CA CYS A 750 21.53 1.52 0.73
C CYS A 750 22.78 1.44 1.60
N LEU A 751 23.74 0.64 1.14
CA LEU A 751 25.13 0.70 1.55
C LEU A 751 25.88 1.62 0.59
N LEU A 752 26.78 2.47 1.12
CA LEU A 752 27.52 3.45 0.32
C LEU A 752 28.90 2.91 -0.04
N PHE A 753 29.25 3.04 -1.32
CA PHE A 753 30.53 2.64 -1.91
C PHE A 753 31.04 3.72 -2.85
N PRO A 754 32.35 3.75 -3.20
CA PRO A 754 32.83 4.58 -4.29
C PRO A 754 32.12 4.24 -5.60
N ALA A 755 31.66 5.28 -6.31
CA ALA A 755 31.05 5.12 -7.62
C ALA A 755 32.09 4.69 -8.65
N THR A 756 31.64 3.97 -9.68
CA THR A 756 32.42 3.58 -10.86
C THR A 756 31.73 4.04 -12.13
N ASP A 757 32.29 3.72 -13.30
CA ASP A 757 31.59 3.98 -14.56
C ASP A 757 30.35 3.06 -14.72
N GLU A 758 30.34 1.91 -14.04
CA GLU A 758 29.25 0.93 -14.11
C GLU A 758 28.15 1.18 -13.07
N ASP A 759 28.52 1.53 -11.82
CA ASP A 759 27.62 1.66 -10.68
C ASP A 759 27.75 3.05 -10.01
N ASP A 760 26.65 3.51 -9.40
CA ASP A 760 26.57 4.82 -8.77
C ASP A 760 27.14 4.86 -7.32
N GLY A 761 27.54 3.72 -6.79
CA GLY A 761 28.11 3.58 -5.45
C GLY A 761 27.06 3.48 -4.35
N ARG A 762 25.84 3.16 -4.70
CA ARG A 762 24.72 2.96 -3.75
C ARG A 762 24.12 1.59 -3.94
N LEU A 763 24.60 0.60 -3.21
CA LEU A 763 23.98 -0.72 -3.23
C LEU A 763 22.63 -0.66 -2.50
N ASN A 764 21.58 -0.39 -3.24
CA ASN A 764 20.23 -0.20 -2.74
C ASN A 764 19.57 -1.55 -2.34
N VAL A 765 18.56 -1.49 -1.48
CA VAL A 765 17.75 -2.67 -1.10
C VAL A 765 17.24 -3.41 -2.33
N TRP A 766 16.68 -2.70 -3.32
CA TRP A 766 16.18 -3.33 -4.54
C TRP A 766 17.25 -4.04 -5.36
N GLU A 767 18.51 -3.56 -5.37
CA GLU A 767 19.64 -4.23 -6.05
C GLU A 767 20.08 -5.48 -5.31
N VAL A 768 20.11 -5.41 -3.98
CA VAL A 768 20.38 -6.60 -3.14
C VAL A 768 19.35 -7.69 -3.37
N LEU A 769 18.06 -7.34 -3.52
CA LEU A 769 16.98 -8.30 -3.83
C LEU A 769 17.21 -9.02 -5.19
N GLU A 770 17.87 -8.38 -6.16
CA GLU A 770 18.24 -8.99 -7.44
C GLU A 770 19.50 -9.89 -7.35
N MET A 771 20.30 -9.77 -6.27
CA MET A 771 21.51 -10.57 -6.11
C MET A 771 21.21 -12.06 -5.88
N ASN A 772 22.14 -12.90 -6.29
CA ASN A 772 22.12 -14.33 -5.99
C ASN A 772 23.32 -14.68 -5.09
N LEU A 773 23.08 -14.73 -3.79
CA LEU A 773 24.12 -15.00 -2.82
C LEU A 773 24.21 -16.49 -2.50
N ASN A 774 25.44 -16.97 -2.47
CA ASN A 774 25.77 -18.29 -1.93
C ASN A 774 26.45 -18.14 -0.54
N ALA A 775 26.03 -17.10 0.19
CA ALA A 775 26.65 -16.74 1.47
C ALA A 775 25.84 -17.30 2.63
N LYS A 776 26.49 -18.07 3.50
CA LYS A 776 25.92 -18.58 4.75
C LYS A 776 25.79 -17.50 5.83
N LEU A 777 26.60 -16.44 5.74
CA LEU A 777 26.60 -15.33 6.67
C LEU A 777 26.95 -14.02 5.94
N VAL A 778 26.16 -12.99 6.19
CA VAL A 778 26.46 -11.62 5.79
C VAL A 778 26.57 -10.75 7.03
N THR A 779 27.66 -10.00 7.18
CA THR A 779 27.86 -9.03 8.24
C THR A 779 27.86 -7.62 7.64
N LEU A 780 26.93 -6.81 8.07
CA LEU A 780 26.82 -5.39 7.74
C LEU A 780 27.40 -4.58 8.89
N SER A 781 28.71 -4.36 8.86
CA SER A 781 29.42 -3.48 9.82
C SER A 781 29.23 -2.02 9.38
N ALA A 782 27.97 -1.57 9.39
CA ALA A 782 27.56 -0.26 8.87
C ALA A 782 26.48 0.33 9.77
N CYS A 783 26.42 1.66 9.87
CA CYS A 783 25.46 2.34 10.74
C CYS A 783 24.02 2.08 10.31
N GLU A 784 23.13 1.80 11.29
CA GLU A 784 21.69 1.73 11.12
C GLU A 784 21.21 0.69 10.08
N THR A 785 22.00 -0.32 9.75
CA THR A 785 21.63 -1.36 8.78
C THR A 785 20.54 -2.31 9.30
N GLY A 786 20.38 -2.39 10.62
CA GLY A 786 19.28 -3.14 11.25
C GLY A 786 17.99 -2.35 11.39
N LEU A 787 17.98 -1.04 11.06
CA LEU A 787 16.76 -0.25 11.05
C LEU A 787 15.99 -0.49 9.75
N GLY A 788 14.69 -0.63 9.89
CA GLY A 788 13.75 -0.71 8.79
C GLY A 788 12.55 0.18 9.10
N ASN A 789 11.71 0.44 8.13
CA ASN A 789 10.38 0.97 8.43
C ASN A 789 9.57 -0.19 9.00
N VAL A 790 9.22 -0.11 10.28
CA VAL A 790 8.25 -1.03 10.85
C VAL A 790 6.88 -0.44 10.53
N THR A 791 6.26 -0.96 9.49
CA THR A 791 4.85 -0.67 9.22
C THR A 791 4.01 -1.22 10.38
N ARG A 792 2.81 -0.70 10.58
CA ARG A 792 1.88 -1.29 11.56
C ARG A 792 1.54 -2.75 11.22
N GLY A 793 1.77 -3.18 9.98
CA GLY A 793 1.69 -4.57 9.52
C GLY A 793 2.87 -5.46 9.93
N ASP A 794 3.81 -4.96 10.74
CA ASP A 794 4.96 -5.70 11.27
C ASP A 794 6.01 -6.11 10.23
N GLU A 795 6.10 -5.39 9.13
CA GLU A 795 7.13 -5.61 8.13
C GLU A 795 8.34 -4.72 8.38
N MET A 796 9.46 -5.35 8.73
CA MET A 796 10.76 -4.71 8.77
C MET A 796 11.33 -4.71 7.33
N THR A 797 11.09 -3.63 6.59
CA THR A 797 11.70 -3.44 5.26
C THR A 797 13.08 -2.81 5.41
N GLY A 798 14.12 -3.48 4.94
CA GLY A 798 15.47 -2.96 5.03
C GLY A 798 16.52 -3.91 4.49
N LEU A 799 17.77 -3.52 4.64
CA LEU A 799 18.93 -4.26 4.11
C LEU A 799 19.01 -5.70 4.65
N SER A 800 18.71 -5.93 5.94
CA SER A 800 18.74 -7.27 6.53
C SER A 800 17.80 -8.23 5.80
N ARG A 801 16.56 -7.79 5.54
CA ARG A 801 15.56 -8.56 4.78
C ARG A 801 16.04 -8.84 3.36
N ALA A 802 16.62 -7.84 2.70
CA ALA A 802 17.12 -8.00 1.34
C ALA A 802 18.22 -9.07 1.24
N PHE A 803 19.16 -9.10 2.18
CA PHE A 803 20.22 -10.12 2.20
C PHE A 803 19.70 -11.52 2.54
N LEU A 804 18.72 -11.65 3.46
CA LEU A 804 18.03 -12.93 3.70
C LEU A 804 17.34 -13.43 2.43
N PHE A 805 16.68 -12.52 1.70
CA PHE A 805 16.03 -12.84 0.43
C PHE A 805 17.03 -13.23 -0.65
N ALA A 806 18.14 -12.49 -0.78
CA ALA A 806 19.19 -12.76 -1.74
C ALA A 806 19.85 -14.14 -1.58
N GLY A 807 19.61 -14.84 -0.45
CA GLY A 807 20.02 -16.23 -0.24
C GLY A 807 20.82 -16.49 1.02
N SER A 808 21.18 -15.48 1.80
CA SER A 808 21.91 -15.70 3.07
C SER A 808 20.96 -16.15 4.19
N PRO A 809 21.17 -17.28 4.86
CA PRO A 809 20.32 -17.71 5.97
C PRO A 809 20.56 -16.92 7.26
N ALA A 810 21.69 -16.19 7.38
CA ALA A 810 22.04 -15.43 8.58
C ALA A 810 22.65 -14.08 8.22
N VAL A 811 22.20 -13.01 8.92
CA VAL A 811 22.72 -11.65 8.72
C VAL A 811 23.01 -11.00 10.07
N VAL A 812 24.21 -10.44 10.25
CA VAL A 812 24.58 -9.60 11.41
C VAL A 812 24.45 -8.14 10.98
N VAL A 813 23.70 -7.34 11.76
CA VAL A 813 23.43 -5.91 11.48
C VAL A 813 23.57 -5.08 12.73
N SER A 814 23.70 -3.75 12.60
CA SER A 814 23.70 -2.82 13.71
C SER A 814 22.37 -2.05 13.84
N LEU A 815 21.91 -1.82 15.06
CA LEU A 815 20.69 -1.07 15.39
C LEU A 815 20.88 0.46 15.46
N TRP A 816 22.14 0.92 15.60
CA TRP A 816 22.51 2.34 15.61
C TRP A 816 23.95 2.54 15.15
N ALA A 817 24.33 3.81 14.97
CA ALA A 817 25.69 4.19 14.61
C ALA A 817 26.68 3.80 15.72
N VAL A 818 27.75 3.12 15.38
CA VAL A 818 28.74 2.59 16.30
C VAL A 818 30.09 3.27 16.11
N ALA A 819 30.87 3.31 17.19
CA ALA A 819 32.23 3.83 17.12
C ALA A 819 33.20 2.80 16.51
N ASP A 820 34.10 3.24 15.63
CA ASP A 820 34.97 2.39 14.81
C ASP A 820 35.85 1.39 15.62
N TYR A 821 36.56 1.85 16.66
CA TYR A 821 37.47 0.98 17.43
C TYR A 821 36.76 -0.10 18.25
N PRO A 822 35.67 0.19 19.00
CA PRO A 822 34.90 -0.86 19.67
C PRO A 822 34.31 -1.86 18.68
N THR A 823 33.87 -1.41 17.52
CA THR A 823 33.32 -2.27 16.45
C THR A 823 34.39 -3.20 15.88
N SER A 824 35.56 -2.69 15.53
CA SER A 824 36.69 -3.49 15.06
C SER A 824 37.09 -4.56 16.07
N PHE A 825 37.08 -4.21 17.36
CA PHE A 825 37.36 -5.17 18.44
C PHE A 825 36.29 -6.27 18.52
N LEU A 826 35.01 -5.89 18.49
CA LEU A 826 33.88 -6.81 18.53
C LEU A 826 33.89 -7.77 17.34
N MET A 827 34.04 -7.24 16.12
CA MET A 827 34.03 -8.06 14.91
C MET A 827 35.22 -8.99 14.82
N SER A 828 36.39 -8.53 15.21
CA SER A 828 37.59 -9.40 15.32
C SER A 828 37.36 -10.56 16.31
N ALA A 829 36.74 -10.30 17.45
CA ALA A 829 36.36 -11.32 18.42
C ALA A 829 35.26 -12.25 17.87
N PHE A 830 34.26 -11.70 17.18
CA PHE A 830 33.20 -12.48 16.56
C PHE A 830 33.74 -13.50 15.56
N TYR A 831 34.53 -13.08 14.59
CA TYR A 831 35.08 -14.01 13.58
C TYR A 831 36.07 -15.01 14.15
N ARG A 832 36.84 -14.66 15.18
CA ARG A 832 37.68 -15.57 15.92
C ARG A 832 36.83 -16.68 16.59
N ASN A 833 35.73 -16.29 17.25
CA ASN A 833 34.84 -17.22 17.92
C ASN A 833 34.04 -18.07 16.93
N LEU A 834 33.68 -17.53 15.76
CA LEU A 834 32.91 -18.21 14.72
C LEU A 834 33.59 -19.45 14.16
N LYS A 835 34.92 -19.56 14.29
CA LYS A 835 35.66 -20.78 13.96
C LYS A 835 35.31 -21.99 14.82
N SER A 836 34.89 -21.76 16.04
CA SER A 836 34.65 -22.83 17.01
C SER A 836 33.20 -22.96 17.44
N TYR A 837 32.44 -21.87 17.34
CA TYR A 837 31.06 -21.75 17.85
C TYR A 837 30.08 -21.37 16.75
N PRO A 838 28.80 -21.71 16.89
CA PRO A 838 27.74 -21.18 16.05
C PRO A 838 27.67 -19.65 16.11
N ALA A 839 27.12 -19.01 15.09
CA ALA A 839 27.11 -17.55 14.96
C ALA A 839 26.43 -16.85 16.15
N SER A 840 25.34 -17.41 16.71
CA SER A 840 24.64 -16.89 17.89
C SER A 840 25.54 -16.85 19.12
N GLU A 841 26.25 -17.95 19.38
CA GLU A 841 27.20 -18.05 20.50
C GLU A 841 28.43 -17.20 20.26
N ALA A 842 28.99 -17.24 19.02
CA ALA A 842 30.15 -16.46 18.63
C ALA A 842 29.94 -14.95 18.82
N LEU A 843 28.76 -14.43 18.40
CA LEU A 843 28.42 -13.02 18.59
C LEU A 843 28.24 -12.69 20.09
N SER A 844 27.53 -13.53 20.83
CA SER A 844 27.32 -13.32 22.27
C SER A 844 28.62 -13.34 23.06
N LEU A 845 29.57 -14.23 22.73
CA LEU A 845 30.91 -14.26 23.32
C LEU A 845 31.69 -12.99 22.99
N ALA A 846 31.63 -12.52 21.72
CA ALA A 846 32.29 -11.29 21.29
C ALA A 846 31.74 -10.06 22.02
N GLN A 847 30.43 -10.00 22.21
CA GLN A 847 29.76 -8.92 22.95
C GLN A 847 30.16 -8.94 24.42
N ARG A 848 30.17 -10.10 25.08
CA ARG A 848 30.65 -10.23 26.48
C ARG A 848 32.13 -9.88 26.63
N GLU A 849 32.96 -10.20 25.63
CA GLU A 849 34.37 -9.81 25.60
C GLU A 849 34.53 -8.29 25.43
N THR A 850 33.75 -7.72 24.54
CA THR A 850 33.71 -6.26 24.30
C THR A 850 33.21 -5.50 25.53
N MET A 851 32.19 -6.01 26.21
CA MET A 851 31.65 -5.42 27.45
C MET A 851 32.69 -5.30 28.58
N LYS A 852 33.66 -6.23 28.65
CA LYS A 852 34.75 -6.15 29.64
C LYS A 852 35.67 -4.97 29.37
N LYS A 853 35.87 -4.59 28.12
CA LYS A 853 36.76 -3.49 27.72
C LYS A 853 36.00 -2.16 27.56
N TYR A 854 34.76 -2.22 27.08
CA TYR A 854 33.87 -1.10 26.84
C TYR A 854 32.51 -1.39 27.48
N PRO A 855 32.31 -1.05 28.77
CA PRO A 855 31.15 -1.49 29.58
C PRO A 855 29.82 -0.95 29.11
N GLN A 856 29.80 0.20 28.45
CA GLN A 856 28.55 0.86 28.02
C GLN A 856 27.85 0.07 26.89
N PRO A 857 26.53 -0.14 26.99
CA PRO A 857 25.76 -0.85 25.96
C PRO A 857 25.89 -0.23 24.56
N LEU A 858 26.19 1.06 24.44
CA LEU A 858 26.47 1.76 23.20
C LEU A 858 27.46 1.00 22.32
N TYR A 859 28.47 0.35 22.89
CA TYR A 859 29.58 -0.24 22.15
C TYR A 859 29.42 -1.73 21.79
N TRP A 860 28.65 -2.49 22.57
CA TRP A 860 28.55 -3.94 22.41
C TRP A 860 27.14 -4.42 22.06
N ALA A 861 26.11 -3.63 22.43
CA ALA A 861 24.71 -4.04 22.24
C ALA A 861 24.12 -3.74 20.85
N PRO A 862 24.68 -2.92 19.95
CA PRO A 862 24.01 -2.61 18.68
C PRO A 862 23.94 -3.77 17.72
N PHE A 863 24.88 -4.72 17.75
CA PHE A 863 24.90 -5.81 16.79
C PHE A 863 23.92 -6.92 17.16
N VAL A 864 23.12 -7.31 16.19
CA VAL A 864 22.13 -8.38 16.29
C VAL A 864 22.30 -9.37 15.15
N LEU A 865 22.12 -10.65 15.45
CA LEU A 865 22.10 -11.74 14.49
C LEU A 865 20.63 -12.03 14.14
N ILE A 866 20.30 -11.99 12.84
CA ILE A 866 18.97 -12.26 12.30
C ILE A 866 19.03 -13.53 11.44
N GLY A 867 18.08 -14.47 11.64
CA GLY A 867 17.97 -15.70 10.89
C GLY A 867 18.58 -16.91 11.59
N ASN A 868 19.32 -17.75 10.87
CA ASN A 868 19.86 -19.02 11.38
C ASN A 868 21.08 -18.79 12.31
N GLY A 869 20.87 -18.94 13.61
CA GLY A 869 21.93 -18.82 14.63
C GLY A 869 22.97 -19.95 14.62
N ASN A 870 22.69 -21.08 13.96
CA ASN A 870 23.52 -22.29 13.96
C ASN A 870 24.64 -22.28 12.90
N VAL A 871 24.70 -21.24 12.07
CA VAL A 871 25.74 -21.09 11.02
C VAL A 871 27.14 -21.07 11.65
N LYS A 872 28.13 -21.75 11.02
CA LYS A 872 29.56 -21.80 11.43
C LYS A 872 30.46 -21.35 10.28
N ALA A 873 31.71 -21.00 10.60
CA ALA A 873 32.70 -20.61 9.58
C ALA A 873 33.08 -21.79 8.66
N GLU A 874 33.14 -22.97 9.17
CA GLU A 874 33.48 -24.21 8.43
C GLU A 874 32.29 -25.19 8.35
#